data_df8a8eeb5e931e0d596595bf61f67387
#
_entry.id   df8a8eeb5e931e0d596595bf61f67387
#
_cell.length_a   1.000
_cell.length_b   1.000
_cell.length_c   1.000
_cell.angle_alpha   90.00
_cell.angle_beta   90.00
_cell.angle_gamma   90.00
#
_symmetry.space_group_name_H-M   'P 1'
#
loop_
_entity.id
_entity.type
_entity.pdbx_description
1 polymer ?
#
loop_
_entity_poly.entity_id
_entity_poly.type
_entity_poly.pdbx_seq_one_letter_code
_entity_poly.pdbx_strand_id
1 'polypeptide(L)'
;MIKKEYDASSITVLEGLQAVRERPGMYIGDTSSNGLHQLAYEVVDNCIDEAMGGHCSAIYVILHKDNSITIEDNGRGIPIEKHEKESIKKGRDVSALEVVMTTLHAGGKFDKESYKVSGGLHGVGISCVCALSKKMIVQVFKNGKIYEMHFAQGMVLQPLFVAGDTTKRGTKINFSADDTIMNVIEFDYDILAKRLRELAFLNKGINIYFHDERNEDKDDVNFHYTGGLISFVSYLNENKLPLFPVPVYFQGSRQGDDAPIEFEVALQWNDGYIETIYSFVNNIATRHGGTHLTGFSTALTRVLNNYIKSHNLLKSDKMSITGEDMREGLTAVISVKVANPQFEGQTKQRLGNSDVGSVVQQIVGEELAIYLDEHPQIAKTISDKAILAAQAREAARKAREFTLRKSALDSARLPGKLTDCQERNPEFCEIYIVEGDSAGGSAKLGRDRRFQAILPIRGKILNVEKARLEKVFQNQEVGTMISALGCGIGNDGFSLEKLRYHKIIIMTDADVDGSHIRALLLTFFYRHMPALVENNFVYIAQPPLYRVTRKKVSRYIQSEKEMDDYLLDLGMSDIKISLKGDEEIISKEELKVLLDTILDMESLVSRIERKGITFREFMSAKNAANILPRFQVTLHDRIQFAYSYDELDALRLEDEEQQKTHHREKLASIPEEEKTPESLVFHAARLHFIELYEEDHLNAISDKLKNFGIELKDYIIADGLELDIKEDDDKKIRFHTLRDALDFIRHNGRKGIEIQRYKGLAEMNPDQLWETTMDPARRTLIKVTVPDMVAAGYMFTMLMGDEVPPRRAFIEQHALSVRNLDV
;
A
#
# COMPACT_ATOMS: atom_id res chain seq x y z
N MET A 1 32.20 -31.94 -17.58
CA MET A 1 30.72 -31.95 -17.72
C MET A 1 30.42 -32.28 -19.17
N ILE A 2 29.81 -33.43 -19.41
CA ILE A 2 29.37 -33.87 -20.75
C ILE A 2 28.20 -32.95 -21.12
N LYS A 3 28.32 -32.11 -22.16
CA LYS A 3 27.23 -31.34 -22.72
C LYS A 3 26.16 -32.34 -23.20
N LYS A 4 24.98 -32.35 -22.52
CA LYS A 4 23.84 -33.08 -23.02
C LYS A 4 23.47 -32.48 -24.39
N GLU A 5 23.45 -33.30 -25.41
CA GLU A 5 23.02 -32.90 -26.75
C GLU A 5 21.53 -32.53 -26.68
N TYR A 6 21.14 -31.41 -27.30
CA TYR A 6 19.75 -30.96 -27.35
C TYR A 6 19.00 -31.75 -28.43
N ASP A 7 18.27 -32.75 -27.98
CA ASP A 7 17.52 -33.67 -28.85
C ASP A 7 16.04 -33.74 -28.44
N ALA A 8 15.24 -34.56 -29.09
CA ALA A 8 13.81 -34.74 -28.80
C ALA A 8 13.54 -35.16 -27.35
N SER A 9 14.47 -35.82 -26.68
CA SER A 9 14.35 -36.21 -25.26
C SER A 9 14.50 -35.03 -24.31
N SER A 10 15.01 -33.90 -24.80
CA SER A 10 15.16 -32.64 -24.05
C SER A 10 13.84 -31.81 -24.02
N ILE A 11 12.81 -32.21 -24.79
CA ILE A 11 11.50 -31.56 -24.83
C ILE A 11 10.60 -32.22 -23.80
N THR A 12 10.32 -31.49 -22.71
CA THR A 12 9.41 -31.93 -21.66
C THR A 12 8.02 -31.36 -21.91
N VAL A 13 6.99 -32.19 -21.95
CA VAL A 13 5.58 -31.77 -22.02
C VAL A 13 5.05 -31.76 -20.59
N LEU A 14 4.62 -30.59 -20.12
CA LEU A 14 3.96 -30.43 -18.81
C LEU A 14 2.45 -30.55 -19.02
N GLU A 15 1.80 -31.48 -18.30
CA GLU A 15 0.39 -31.71 -18.41
C GLU A 15 -0.39 -31.09 -17.25
N GLY A 16 -1.57 -30.53 -17.56
CA GLY A 16 -2.54 -30.05 -16.57
C GLY A 16 -1.97 -28.97 -15.63
N LEU A 17 -2.22 -29.12 -14.32
CA LEU A 17 -1.83 -28.14 -13.29
C LEU A 17 -0.34 -28.16 -12.93
N GLN A 18 0.42 -29.17 -13.38
CA GLN A 18 1.87 -29.20 -13.20
C GLN A 18 2.54 -28.02 -13.92
N ALA A 19 2.04 -27.63 -15.10
CA ALA A 19 2.55 -26.48 -15.84
C ALA A 19 2.43 -25.17 -15.01
N VAL A 20 1.35 -25.02 -14.24
CA VAL A 20 1.13 -23.87 -13.35
C VAL A 20 2.17 -23.85 -12.21
N ARG A 21 2.44 -24.99 -11.61
CA ARG A 21 3.40 -25.12 -10.51
C ARG A 21 4.85 -24.90 -10.94
N GLU A 22 5.23 -25.35 -12.14
CA GLU A 22 6.57 -25.17 -12.70
C GLU A 22 6.82 -23.74 -13.22
N ARG A 23 5.76 -23.03 -13.66
CA ARG A 23 5.85 -21.70 -14.25
C ARG A 23 4.74 -20.77 -13.71
N PRO A 24 4.66 -20.55 -12.38
CA PRO A 24 3.57 -19.77 -11.78
C PRO A 24 3.50 -18.34 -12.31
N GLY A 25 4.63 -17.72 -12.61
CA GLY A 25 4.69 -16.36 -13.15
C GLY A 25 3.92 -16.15 -14.46
N MET A 26 3.71 -17.20 -15.27
CA MET A 26 2.89 -17.11 -16.49
C MET A 26 1.40 -16.91 -16.19
N TYR A 27 0.92 -17.34 -15.01
CA TYR A 27 -0.49 -17.34 -14.64
C TYR A 27 -0.85 -16.27 -13.61
N ILE A 28 0.05 -15.98 -12.66
CA ILE A 28 -0.18 -15.04 -11.56
C ILE A 28 0.79 -13.85 -11.56
N GLY A 29 1.65 -13.74 -12.57
CA GLY A 29 2.61 -12.65 -12.74
C GLY A 29 3.94 -12.88 -12.03
N ASP A 30 3.95 -13.10 -10.73
CA ASP A 30 5.14 -13.41 -9.93
C ASP A 30 4.79 -14.31 -8.73
N THR A 31 5.78 -14.69 -7.92
CA THR A 31 5.61 -15.48 -6.70
C THR A 31 5.80 -14.66 -5.42
N SER A 32 5.82 -13.34 -5.55
CA SER A 32 5.91 -12.38 -4.45
C SER A 32 4.54 -12.03 -3.86
N SER A 33 4.46 -10.97 -3.07
CA SER A 33 3.21 -10.46 -2.53
C SER A 33 2.14 -10.21 -3.61
N ASN A 34 2.52 -9.72 -4.81
CA ASN A 34 1.55 -9.47 -5.89
C ASN A 34 0.90 -10.77 -6.37
N GLY A 35 1.69 -11.82 -6.63
CA GLY A 35 1.16 -13.11 -7.05
C GLY A 35 0.31 -13.77 -5.97
N LEU A 36 0.66 -13.61 -4.67
CA LEU A 36 -0.16 -14.10 -3.57
C LEU A 36 -1.56 -13.45 -3.58
N HIS A 37 -1.60 -12.11 -3.67
CA HIS A 37 -2.88 -11.39 -3.69
C HIS A 37 -3.69 -11.69 -4.96
N GLN A 38 -3.02 -11.98 -6.09
CA GLN A 38 -3.69 -12.40 -7.31
C GLN A 38 -4.48 -13.70 -7.11
N LEU A 39 -4.01 -14.65 -6.28
CA LEU A 39 -4.77 -15.86 -5.95
C LEU A 39 -6.10 -15.51 -5.27
N ALA A 40 -6.09 -14.59 -4.32
CA ALA A 40 -7.32 -14.13 -3.65
C ALA A 40 -8.24 -13.40 -4.65
N TYR A 41 -7.68 -12.55 -5.52
CA TYR A 41 -8.46 -11.82 -6.53
C TYR A 41 -9.17 -12.75 -7.50
N GLU A 42 -8.55 -13.86 -7.94
CA GLU A 42 -9.19 -14.82 -8.83
C GLU A 42 -10.43 -15.47 -8.19
N VAL A 43 -10.41 -15.68 -6.87
CA VAL A 43 -11.59 -16.21 -6.15
C VAL A 43 -12.67 -15.15 -5.99
N VAL A 44 -12.28 -13.93 -5.57
CA VAL A 44 -13.21 -12.79 -5.39
C VAL A 44 -13.86 -12.40 -6.72
N ASP A 45 -13.07 -12.34 -7.81
CA ASP A 45 -13.57 -12.01 -9.14
C ASP A 45 -14.62 -13.03 -9.63
N ASN A 46 -14.54 -14.31 -9.21
CA ASN A 46 -15.60 -15.28 -9.48
C ASN A 46 -16.91 -14.95 -8.73
N CYS A 47 -16.82 -14.48 -7.48
CA CYS A 47 -17.99 -14.02 -6.72
C CYS A 47 -18.61 -12.77 -7.37
N ILE A 48 -17.76 -11.84 -7.86
CA ILE A 48 -18.20 -10.64 -8.58
C ILE A 48 -18.85 -11.01 -9.92
N ASP A 49 -18.35 -12.00 -10.65
CA ASP A 49 -19.01 -12.49 -11.88
C ASP A 49 -20.44 -13.02 -11.59
N GLU A 50 -20.66 -13.69 -10.45
CA GLU A 50 -22.01 -14.06 -9.99
C GLU A 50 -22.86 -12.82 -9.66
N ALA A 51 -22.25 -11.77 -9.09
CA ALA A 51 -22.95 -10.51 -8.80
C ALA A 51 -23.33 -9.77 -10.09
N MET A 52 -22.43 -9.70 -11.08
CA MET A 52 -22.74 -9.12 -12.41
C MET A 52 -23.85 -9.90 -13.13
N GLY A 53 -23.94 -11.21 -12.90
CA GLY A 53 -25.03 -12.05 -13.36
C GLY A 53 -26.35 -11.85 -12.60
N GLY A 54 -26.37 -11.01 -11.54
CA GLY A 54 -27.55 -10.76 -10.71
C GLY A 54 -27.85 -11.87 -9.70
N HIS A 55 -26.90 -12.77 -9.44
CA HIS A 55 -27.10 -13.95 -8.61
C HIS A 55 -26.47 -13.86 -7.22
N CYS A 56 -25.55 -12.91 -7.00
CA CYS A 56 -24.85 -12.67 -5.73
C CYS A 56 -25.08 -11.25 -5.24
N SER A 57 -25.34 -11.08 -3.95
CA SER A 57 -25.55 -9.78 -3.28
C SER A 57 -24.64 -9.58 -2.08
N ALA A 58 -23.96 -10.63 -1.61
CA ALA A 58 -23.08 -10.58 -0.46
C ALA A 58 -21.87 -11.49 -0.65
N ILE A 59 -20.68 -10.95 -0.34
CA ILE A 59 -19.39 -11.64 -0.37
C ILE A 59 -18.76 -11.48 1.02
N TYR A 60 -18.21 -12.55 1.58
CA TYR A 60 -17.52 -12.54 2.86
C TYR A 60 -16.07 -12.97 2.62
N VAL A 61 -15.13 -12.15 3.08
CA VAL A 61 -13.69 -12.41 2.98
C VAL A 61 -13.12 -12.43 4.40
N ILE A 62 -12.43 -13.50 4.77
CA ILE A 62 -11.88 -13.67 6.12
C ILE A 62 -10.41 -14.07 6.00
N LEU A 63 -9.53 -13.31 6.64
CA LEU A 63 -8.13 -13.66 6.85
C LEU A 63 -7.98 -14.37 8.19
N HIS A 64 -7.49 -15.61 8.18
CA HIS A 64 -7.34 -16.42 9.40
C HIS A 64 -5.97 -16.26 10.04
N LYS A 65 -5.88 -16.57 11.34
CA LYS A 65 -4.61 -16.53 12.13
C LYS A 65 -3.51 -17.44 11.55
N ASP A 66 -3.86 -18.47 10.80
CA ASP A 66 -2.92 -19.39 10.13
C ASP A 66 -2.49 -18.93 8.72
N ASN A 67 -2.79 -17.69 8.35
CA ASN A 67 -2.57 -17.10 7.03
C ASN A 67 -3.35 -17.80 5.90
N SER A 68 -4.39 -18.57 6.21
CA SER A 68 -5.37 -18.99 5.19
C SER A 68 -6.40 -17.89 4.95
N ILE A 69 -7.04 -17.92 3.79
CA ILE A 69 -8.11 -16.99 3.43
C ILE A 69 -9.39 -17.75 3.11
N THR A 70 -10.51 -17.29 3.63
CA THR A 70 -11.85 -17.75 3.27
C THR A 70 -12.57 -16.71 2.44
N ILE A 71 -13.16 -17.13 1.32
CA ILE A 71 -14.03 -16.29 0.48
C ILE A 71 -15.34 -17.06 0.28
N GLU A 72 -16.45 -16.44 0.67
CA GLU A 72 -17.81 -17.01 0.58
C GLU A 72 -18.73 -16.05 -0.17
N ASP A 73 -19.51 -16.56 -1.13
CA ASP A 73 -20.55 -15.83 -1.83
C ASP A 73 -21.93 -16.44 -1.59
N ASN A 74 -22.98 -15.68 -1.82
CA ASN A 74 -24.36 -16.16 -1.80
C ASN A 74 -24.95 -16.37 -3.21
N GLY A 75 -24.09 -16.67 -4.19
CA GLY A 75 -24.43 -16.91 -5.59
C GLY A 75 -25.17 -18.23 -5.85
N ARG A 76 -25.12 -18.72 -7.11
CA ARG A 76 -25.77 -19.98 -7.52
C ARG A 76 -25.06 -21.23 -7.00
N GLY A 77 -23.80 -21.12 -6.59
CA GLY A 77 -22.93 -22.24 -6.27
C GLY A 77 -22.38 -22.94 -7.52
N ILE A 78 -21.14 -23.40 -7.44
CA ILE A 78 -20.51 -24.16 -8.53
C ILE A 78 -21.31 -25.45 -8.78
N PRO A 79 -21.52 -25.88 -10.05
CA PRO A 79 -22.18 -27.16 -10.35
C PRO A 79 -21.48 -28.35 -9.70
N ILE A 80 -22.25 -29.23 -9.08
CA ILE A 80 -21.79 -30.42 -8.35
C ILE A 80 -22.09 -31.72 -9.08
N GLU A 81 -22.92 -31.64 -10.08
CA GLU A 81 -23.41 -32.77 -10.86
C GLU A 81 -22.24 -33.48 -11.56
N LYS A 82 -22.45 -34.75 -11.92
CA LYS A 82 -21.47 -35.55 -12.69
C LYS A 82 -21.20 -34.93 -14.05
N HIS A 83 -19.92 -34.76 -14.38
CA HIS A 83 -19.49 -34.31 -15.70
C HIS A 83 -19.21 -35.49 -16.61
N GLU A 84 -20.15 -35.81 -17.50
CA GLU A 84 -20.15 -37.03 -18.30
C GLU A 84 -18.87 -37.23 -19.12
N LYS A 85 -18.43 -36.21 -19.87
CA LYS A 85 -17.24 -36.31 -20.74
C LYS A 85 -15.97 -36.63 -19.97
N GLU A 86 -15.72 -35.93 -18.86
CA GLU A 86 -14.51 -36.15 -18.06
C GLU A 86 -14.60 -37.45 -17.25
N SER A 87 -15.80 -37.88 -16.84
CA SER A 87 -16.00 -39.16 -16.19
C SER A 87 -15.63 -40.32 -17.09
N ILE A 88 -16.03 -40.26 -18.38
CA ILE A 88 -15.64 -41.26 -19.38
C ILE A 88 -14.11 -41.24 -19.59
N LYS A 89 -13.52 -40.06 -19.75
CA LYS A 89 -12.08 -39.92 -19.98
C LYS A 89 -11.22 -40.44 -18.82
N LYS A 90 -11.63 -40.16 -17.57
CA LYS A 90 -10.92 -40.62 -16.36
C LYS A 90 -11.34 -42.03 -15.88
N GLY A 91 -12.33 -42.67 -16.50
CA GLY A 91 -12.83 -43.99 -16.12
C GLY A 91 -13.42 -44.07 -14.70
N ARG A 92 -13.85 -42.95 -14.14
CA ARG A 92 -14.51 -42.83 -12.84
C ARG A 92 -15.48 -41.67 -12.82
N ASP A 93 -16.37 -41.64 -11.86
CA ASP A 93 -17.26 -40.48 -11.68
C ASP A 93 -16.45 -39.23 -11.27
N VAL A 94 -16.65 -38.19 -12.02
CA VAL A 94 -16.00 -36.88 -11.83
C VAL A 94 -17.07 -35.81 -11.75
N SER A 95 -17.09 -35.03 -10.67
CA SER A 95 -18.04 -33.94 -10.51
C SER A 95 -17.61 -32.71 -11.35
N ALA A 96 -18.56 -31.88 -11.73
CA ALA A 96 -18.26 -30.62 -12.39
C ALA A 96 -17.37 -29.73 -11.52
N LEU A 97 -17.55 -29.77 -10.20
CA LEU A 97 -16.65 -29.07 -9.25
C LEU A 97 -15.20 -29.54 -9.39
N GLU A 98 -14.94 -30.84 -9.43
CA GLU A 98 -13.60 -31.38 -9.64
C GLU A 98 -13.00 -30.88 -10.96
N VAL A 99 -13.78 -30.88 -12.04
CA VAL A 99 -13.32 -30.41 -13.35
C VAL A 99 -12.89 -28.96 -13.30
N VAL A 100 -13.71 -28.11 -12.71
CA VAL A 100 -13.42 -26.65 -12.59
C VAL A 100 -12.16 -26.39 -11.77
N MET A 101 -11.92 -27.17 -10.71
CA MET A 101 -10.78 -26.99 -9.82
C MET A 101 -9.47 -27.58 -10.37
N THR A 102 -9.53 -28.64 -11.15
CA THR A 102 -8.34 -29.43 -11.54
C THR A 102 -8.01 -29.40 -13.03
N THR A 103 -8.82 -28.71 -13.85
CA THR A 103 -8.61 -28.71 -15.30
C THR A 103 -8.49 -27.27 -15.80
N LEU A 104 -7.38 -26.97 -16.51
CA LEU A 104 -7.21 -25.69 -17.18
C LEU A 104 -8.22 -25.55 -18.32
N HIS A 105 -8.67 -24.33 -18.59
CA HIS A 105 -9.64 -24.01 -19.63
C HIS A 105 -10.98 -24.74 -19.45
N ALA A 106 -11.40 -24.93 -18.19
CA ALA A 106 -12.69 -25.48 -17.83
C ALA A 106 -13.51 -24.44 -17.03
N GLY A 107 -14.80 -24.32 -17.36
CA GLY A 107 -15.69 -23.41 -16.62
C GLY A 107 -16.95 -23.06 -17.42
N GLY A 108 -18.00 -22.64 -16.69
CA GLY A 108 -19.28 -22.22 -17.28
C GLY A 108 -19.25 -20.88 -18.03
N LYS A 109 -18.14 -20.13 -17.91
CA LYS A 109 -17.98 -18.80 -18.55
C LYS A 109 -17.73 -18.88 -20.06
N PHE A 110 -17.48 -20.07 -20.62
CA PHE A 110 -17.43 -20.30 -22.05
C PHE A 110 -18.83 -20.39 -22.70
N ASP A 111 -19.87 -20.56 -21.88
CA ASP A 111 -21.25 -20.55 -22.33
C ASP A 111 -21.84 -19.13 -22.20
N LYS A 112 -22.09 -18.50 -23.34
CA LYS A 112 -22.65 -17.14 -23.46
C LYS A 112 -24.07 -16.98 -22.92
N GLU A 113 -24.82 -18.10 -22.76
CA GLU A 113 -26.15 -18.08 -22.15
C GLU A 113 -26.07 -17.97 -20.63
N SER A 114 -25.05 -18.59 -20.03
CA SER A 114 -24.83 -18.61 -18.59
C SER A 114 -24.21 -17.32 -18.05
N TYR A 115 -23.32 -16.67 -18.82
CA TYR A 115 -22.65 -15.41 -18.46
C TYR A 115 -22.53 -14.50 -19.67
N LYS A 116 -23.33 -13.43 -19.72
CA LYS A 116 -23.29 -12.43 -20.81
C LYS A 116 -22.03 -11.59 -20.77
N VAL A 117 -21.58 -11.27 -19.56
CA VAL A 117 -20.35 -10.50 -19.27
C VAL A 117 -19.65 -11.15 -18.10
N SER A 118 -18.34 -11.35 -18.17
CA SER A 118 -17.52 -11.84 -17.06
C SER A 118 -16.12 -11.26 -17.10
N GLY A 119 -15.47 -11.15 -15.95
CA GLY A 119 -14.05 -10.83 -15.83
C GLY A 119 -13.14 -12.02 -16.12
N GLY A 120 -13.59 -13.24 -15.75
CA GLY A 120 -12.86 -14.49 -15.98
C GLY A 120 -13.09 -15.04 -17.38
N LEU A 121 -12.11 -14.89 -18.29
CA LEU A 121 -12.25 -15.24 -19.71
C LEU A 121 -11.60 -16.57 -20.08
N HIS A 122 -10.56 -16.99 -19.39
CA HIS A 122 -9.70 -18.08 -19.83
C HIS A 122 -9.99 -19.43 -19.15
N GLY A 123 -10.86 -19.46 -18.12
CA GLY A 123 -11.16 -20.68 -17.36
C GLY A 123 -9.95 -21.29 -16.66
N VAL A 124 -9.00 -20.46 -16.23
CA VAL A 124 -7.76 -20.90 -15.57
C VAL A 124 -7.60 -20.36 -14.14
N GLY A 125 -8.32 -19.31 -13.74
CA GLY A 125 -8.06 -18.62 -12.47
C GLY A 125 -8.18 -19.55 -11.27
N ILE A 126 -9.34 -20.14 -11.04
CA ILE A 126 -9.56 -20.98 -9.87
C ILE A 126 -8.72 -22.26 -9.87
N SER A 127 -8.45 -22.84 -11.04
CA SER A 127 -7.56 -24.01 -11.15
C SER A 127 -6.09 -23.64 -10.87
N CYS A 128 -5.67 -22.42 -11.19
CA CYS A 128 -4.36 -21.89 -10.77
C CYS A 128 -4.28 -21.71 -9.25
N VAL A 129 -5.34 -21.17 -8.61
CA VAL A 129 -5.40 -21.07 -7.13
C VAL A 129 -5.28 -22.46 -6.51
N CYS A 130 -6.03 -23.45 -7.03
CA CYS A 130 -5.97 -24.83 -6.57
C CYS A 130 -4.54 -25.42 -6.70
N ALA A 131 -3.88 -25.19 -7.86
CA ALA A 131 -2.54 -25.69 -8.13
C ALA A 131 -1.47 -25.09 -7.19
N LEU A 132 -1.64 -23.83 -6.81
CA LEU A 132 -0.68 -23.04 -6.00
C LEU A 132 -1.06 -22.99 -4.50
N SER A 133 -2.07 -23.77 -4.10
CA SER A 133 -2.49 -23.91 -2.70
C SER A 133 -1.89 -25.15 -2.05
N LYS A 134 -1.31 -24.95 -0.85
CA LYS A 134 -0.88 -26.05 0.03
C LYS A 134 -2.07 -26.89 0.48
N LYS A 135 -3.18 -26.21 0.78
CA LYS A 135 -4.47 -26.80 1.13
C LYS A 135 -5.60 -25.93 0.60
N MET A 136 -6.62 -26.55 0.05
CA MET A 136 -7.84 -25.85 -0.37
C MET A 136 -9.06 -26.71 0.00
N ILE A 137 -10.06 -26.08 0.61
CA ILE A 137 -11.36 -26.67 0.93
C ILE A 137 -12.41 -25.86 0.19
N VAL A 138 -13.25 -26.54 -0.58
CA VAL A 138 -14.35 -25.94 -1.30
C VAL A 138 -15.67 -26.51 -0.79
N GLN A 139 -16.55 -25.64 -0.35
CA GLN A 139 -17.92 -25.96 0.04
C GLN A 139 -18.90 -25.32 -0.93
N VAL A 140 -19.87 -26.08 -1.40
CA VAL A 140 -20.96 -25.59 -2.25
C VAL A 140 -22.28 -25.79 -1.50
N PHE A 141 -22.99 -24.70 -1.29
CA PHE A 141 -24.31 -24.66 -0.64
C PHE A 141 -25.42 -24.75 -1.70
N LYS A 142 -25.99 -25.92 -1.90
CA LYS A 142 -26.97 -26.17 -2.99
C LYS A 142 -27.99 -27.24 -2.60
N ASN A 143 -29.22 -27.05 -3.00
CA ASN A 143 -30.31 -28.04 -2.79
C ASN A 143 -30.50 -28.44 -1.32
N GLY A 144 -30.29 -27.50 -0.37
CA GLY A 144 -30.45 -27.76 1.07
C GLY A 144 -29.28 -28.51 1.72
N LYS A 145 -28.20 -28.76 1.00
CA LYS A 145 -27.02 -29.51 1.47
C LYS A 145 -25.72 -28.75 1.30
N ILE A 146 -24.75 -29.10 2.13
CA ILE A 146 -23.34 -28.67 2.04
C ILE A 146 -22.59 -29.80 1.33
N TYR A 147 -22.09 -29.49 0.14
CA TYR A 147 -21.19 -30.37 -0.60
C TYR A 147 -19.77 -29.89 -0.40
N GLU A 148 -18.86 -30.77 -0.01
CA GLU A 148 -17.49 -30.40 0.32
C GLU A 148 -16.49 -31.26 -0.44
N MET A 149 -15.36 -30.62 -0.84
CA MET A 149 -14.27 -31.28 -1.55
C MET A 149 -12.94 -30.65 -1.12
N HIS A 150 -11.91 -31.49 -0.93
CA HIS A 150 -10.59 -31.03 -0.47
C HIS A 150 -9.52 -31.24 -1.54
N PHE A 151 -8.61 -30.29 -1.62
CA PHE A 151 -7.51 -30.29 -2.58
C PHE A 151 -6.20 -29.90 -1.89
N ALA A 152 -5.08 -30.37 -2.45
CA ALA A 152 -3.75 -29.90 -2.16
C ALA A 152 -2.91 -29.90 -3.43
N GLN A 153 -2.24 -28.82 -3.70
CA GLN A 153 -1.28 -28.69 -4.82
C GLN A 153 -1.89 -29.11 -6.18
N GLY A 154 -3.18 -28.80 -6.37
CA GLY A 154 -3.91 -29.13 -7.57
C GLY A 154 -4.44 -30.57 -7.64
N MET A 155 -4.22 -31.37 -6.61
CA MET A 155 -4.70 -32.76 -6.53
C MET A 155 -5.89 -32.88 -5.59
N VAL A 156 -6.81 -33.80 -5.91
CA VAL A 156 -7.93 -34.14 -5.06
C VAL A 156 -7.45 -34.96 -3.88
N LEU A 157 -7.60 -34.46 -2.66
CA LEU A 157 -7.35 -35.21 -1.41
C LEU A 157 -8.59 -35.98 -0.97
N GLN A 158 -9.75 -35.31 -1.01
CA GLN A 158 -11.01 -35.90 -0.65
C GLN A 158 -12.03 -35.60 -1.74
N PRO A 159 -12.61 -36.63 -2.39
CA PRO A 159 -13.68 -36.46 -3.38
C PRO A 159 -14.91 -35.81 -2.79
N LEU A 160 -15.80 -35.32 -3.65
CA LEU A 160 -17.03 -34.66 -3.27
C LEU A 160 -17.88 -35.52 -2.34
N PHE A 161 -18.27 -34.97 -1.21
CA PHE A 161 -19.17 -35.61 -0.23
C PHE A 161 -20.16 -34.62 0.34
N VAL A 162 -21.20 -35.10 1.00
CA VAL A 162 -22.17 -34.26 1.70
C VAL A 162 -21.69 -34.07 3.15
N ALA A 163 -21.35 -32.84 3.53
CA ALA A 163 -20.85 -32.51 4.85
C ALA A 163 -21.97 -32.18 5.86
N GLY A 164 -23.17 -31.81 5.37
CA GLY A 164 -24.30 -31.45 6.23
C GLY A 164 -25.48 -30.86 5.46
N ASP A 165 -26.45 -30.35 6.21
CA ASP A 165 -27.60 -29.63 5.67
C ASP A 165 -27.43 -28.13 5.86
N THR A 166 -28.00 -27.31 4.99
CA THR A 166 -27.89 -25.85 5.03
C THR A 166 -29.11 -25.16 4.44
N THR A 167 -29.40 -23.96 4.93
CA THR A 167 -30.34 -23.02 4.30
C THR A 167 -29.64 -22.01 3.39
N LYS A 168 -28.30 -21.96 3.44
CA LYS A 168 -27.49 -21.09 2.60
C LYS A 168 -27.48 -21.55 1.15
N ARG A 169 -27.11 -20.62 0.25
CA ARG A 169 -26.80 -20.86 -1.15
C ARG A 169 -25.49 -20.17 -1.48
N GLY A 170 -24.68 -20.71 -2.38
CA GLY A 170 -23.45 -20.09 -2.83
C GLY A 170 -22.25 -21.04 -2.79
N THR A 171 -21.06 -20.44 -2.83
CA THR A 171 -19.78 -21.15 -2.76
C THR A 171 -18.91 -20.55 -1.67
N LYS A 172 -18.22 -21.41 -0.92
CA LYS A 172 -17.21 -21.02 0.06
C LYS A 172 -15.91 -21.73 -0.26
N ILE A 173 -14.84 -20.96 -0.39
CA ILE A 173 -13.49 -21.45 -0.68
C ILE A 173 -12.57 -20.97 0.45
N ASN A 174 -11.90 -21.90 1.10
CA ASN A 174 -10.81 -21.64 2.02
C ASN A 174 -9.53 -22.21 1.42
N PHE A 175 -8.44 -21.42 1.39
CA PHE A 175 -7.16 -21.91 0.92
C PHE A 175 -5.97 -21.24 1.65
N SER A 176 -4.86 -21.97 1.70
CA SER A 176 -3.55 -21.44 2.11
C SER A 176 -2.56 -21.61 0.95
N ALA A 177 -1.74 -20.59 0.70
CA ALA A 177 -0.75 -20.63 -0.37
C ALA A 177 0.34 -21.68 -0.10
N ASP A 178 0.90 -22.24 -1.17
CA ASP A 178 1.98 -23.23 -1.09
C ASP A 178 3.33 -22.53 -0.87
N ASP A 179 3.87 -22.68 0.34
CA ASP A 179 5.15 -22.12 0.80
C ASP A 179 6.38 -22.68 0.07
N THR A 180 6.21 -23.77 -0.68
CA THR A 180 7.29 -24.32 -1.53
C THR A 180 7.44 -23.60 -2.86
N ILE A 181 6.45 -22.79 -3.26
CA ILE A 181 6.42 -22.03 -4.52
C ILE A 181 6.38 -20.52 -4.26
N MET A 182 5.54 -20.10 -3.32
CA MET A 182 5.34 -18.69 -3.02
C MET A 182 6.43 -18.19 -2.05
N ASN A 183 7.08 -17.08 -2.41
CA ASN A 183 8.10 -16.45 -1.57
C ASN A 183 7.49 -15.70 -0.38
N VAL A 184 6.21 -15.35 -0.46
CA VAL A 184 5.42 -14.67 0.57
C VAL A 184 4.10 -15.43 0.69
N ILE A 185 3.70 -15.76 1.92
CA ILE A 185 2.45 -16.47 2.22
C ILE A 185 1.51 -15.66 3.11
N GLU A 186 1.94 -14.49 3.56
CA GLU A 186 1.14 -13.60 4.40
C GLU A 186 0.40 -12.57 3.55
N PHE A 187 -0.94 -12.59 3.63
CA PHE A 187 -1.78 -11.61 2.95
C PHE A 187 -1.70 -10.25 3.63
N ASP A 188 -1.55 -9.19 2.84
CA ASP A 188 -1.61 -7.81 3.31
C ASP A 188 -3.08 -7.34 3.34
N TYR A 189 -3.53 -6.90 4.52
CA TYR A 189 -4.88 -6.41 4.73
C TYR A 189 -5.23 -5.22 3.85
N ASP A 190 -4.33 -4.23 3.76
CA ASP A 190 -4.61 -2.97 3.07
C ASP A 190 -4.72 -3.18 1.56
N ILE A 191 -3.92 -4.08 1.02
CA ILE A 191 -3.97 -4.48 -0.40
C ILE A 191 -5.33 -5.13 -0.71
N LEU A 192 -5.80 -6.05 0.13
CA LEU A 192 -7.10 -6.70 -0.05
C LEU A 192 -8.26 -5.73 0.17
N ALA A 193 -8.27 -5.00 1.29
CA ALA A 193 -9.31 -4.03 1.64
C ALA A 193 -9.55 -3.02 0.52
N LYS A 194 -8.47 -2.55 -0.12
CA LYS A 194 -8.57 -1.67 -1.26
C LYS A 194 -9.25 -2.31 -2.45
N ARG A 195 -8.80 -3.49 -2.88
CA ARG A 195 -9.41 -4.18 -4.02
C ARG A 195 -10.89 -4.48 -3.79
N LEU A 196 -11.24 -4.90 -2.57
CA LEU A 196 -12.63 -5.16 -2.18
C LEU A 196 -13.48 -3.88 -2.22
N ARG A 197 -12.92 -2.75 -1.78
CA ARG A 197 -13.57 -1.43 -1.85
C ARG A 197 -13.80 -1.00 -3.30
N GLU A 198 -12.80 -1.14 -4.18
CA GLU A 198 -12.95 -0.83 -5.61
C GLU A 198 -14.08 -1.66 -6.24
N LEU A 199 -14.12 -2.96 -5.96
CA LEU A 199 -15.15 -3.86 -6.46
C LEU A 199 -16.53 -3.50 -5.95
N ALA A 200 -16.65 -3.05 -4.69
CA ALA A 200 -17.92 -2.58 -4.13
C ALA A 200 -18.41 -1.27 -4.78
N PHE A 201 -17.50 -0.35 -5.14
CA PHE A 201 -17.85 0.83 -5.93
C PHE A 201 -18.31 0.49 -7.35
N LEU A 202 -17.63 -0.45 -8.01
CA LEU A 202 -17.94 -0.86 -9.39
C LEU A 202 -19.23 -1.67 -9.51
N ASN A 203 -19.65 -2.32 -8.43
CA ASN A 203 -20.85 -3.17 -8.39
C ASN A 203 -21.87 -2.59 -7.39
N LYS A 204 -22.61 -1.60 -7.84
CA LYS A 204 -23.58 -0.86 -7.04
C LYS A 204 -24.48 -1.80 -6.22
N GLY A 205 -24.49 -1.59 -4.89
CA GLY A 205 -25.41 -2.29 -3.97
C GLY A 205 -24.95 -3.66 -3.48
N ILE A 206 -23.78 -4.15 -3.92
CA ILE A 206 -23.18 -5.35 -3.33
C ILE A 206 -22.69 -5.06 -1.91
N ASN A 207 -22.76 -6.07 -1.04
CA ASN A 207 -22.16 -6.04 0.28
C ASN A 207 -20.89 -6.90 0.25
N ILE A 208 -19.74 -6.34 0.61
CA ILE A 208 -18.49 -7.08 0.75
C ILE A 208 -18.01 -6.92 2.19
N TYR A 209 -18.14 -8.00 2.97
CA TYR A 209 -17.71 -8.06 4.36
C TYR A 209 -16.26 -8.53 4.40
N PHE A 210 -15.40 -7.80 5.10
CA PHE A 210 -14.00 -8.14 5.25
C PHE A 210 -13.61 -8.18 6.73
N HIS A 211 -13.09 -9.32 7.16
CA HIS A 211 -12.68 -9.60 8.53
C HIS A 211 -11.23 -10.11 8.56
N ASP A 212 -10.42 -9.63 9.52
CA ASP A 212 -9.04 -10.07 9.71
C ASP A 212 -8.86 -10.61 11.13
N GLU A 213 -8.94 -11.95 11.29
CA GLU A 213 -8.77 -12.63 12.58
C GLU A 213 -7.36 -12.50 13.17
N ARG A 214 -6.38 -12.05 12.41
CA ARG A 214 -5.00 -11.87 12.85
C ARG A 214 -4.82 -10.63 13.71
N ASN A 215 -5.71 -9.68 13.56
CA ASN A 215 -5.69 -8.41 14.29
C ASN A 215 -7.07 -8.16 14.90
N GLU A 216 -7.19 -8.50 16.19
CA GLU A 216 -8.42 -8.34 16.96
C GLU A 216 -8.83 -6.86 17.15
N ASP A 217 -7.90 -5.92 16.89
CA ASP A 217 -8.14 -4.48 17.01
C ASP A 217 -8.74 -3.85 15.72
N LYS A 218 -8.87 -4.63 14.63
CA LYS A 218 -9.49 -4.14 13.40
C LYS A 218 -10.97 -4.53 13.36
N ASP A 219 -11.83 -3.50 13.33
CA ASP A 219 -13.26 -3.69 13.13
C ASP A 219 -13.57 -4.40 11.81
N ASP A 220 -14.63 -5.18 11.82
CA ASP A 220 -15.22 -5.74 10.60
C ASP A 220 -15.65 -4.62 9.66
N VAL A 221 -15.19 -4.67 8.42
CA VAL A 221 -15.52 -3.66 7.43
C VAL A 221 -16.54 -4.22 6.44
N ASN A 222 -17.63 -3.49 6.24
CA ASN A 222 -18.58 -3.74 5.16
C ASN A 222 -18.43 -2.67 4.08
N PHE A 223 -17.89 -3.05 2.94
CA PHE A 223 -17.86 -2.19 1.75
C PHE A 223 -19.21 -2.28 1.03
N HIS A 224 -20.01 -1.23 1.16
CA HIS A 224 -21.32 -1.13 0.53
C HIS A 224 -21.60 0.29 0.04
N TYR A 225 -21.68 0.46 -1.29
CA TYR A 225 -21.83 1.77 -1.91
C TYR A 225 -23.03 1.81 -2.86
N THR A 226 -24.09 2.47 -2.43
CA THR A 226 -25.33 2.60 -3.23
C THR A 226 -25.21 3.61 -4.38
N GLY A 227 -24.25 4.55 -4.29
CA GLY A 227 -23.98 5.54 -5.32
C GLY A 227 -23.06 5.06 -6.45
N GLY A 228 -22.47 3.86 -6.34
CA GLY A 228 -21.62 3.29 -7.40
C GLY A 228 -20.42 4.18 -7.78
N LEU A 229 -20.23 4.46 -9.08
CA LEU A 229 -19.12 5.27 -9.58
C LEU A 229 -19.15 6.71 -9.08
N ILE A 230 -20.33 7.28 -8.78
CA ILE A 230 -20.45 8.62 -8.18
C ILE A 230 -19.76 8.64 -6.82
N SER A 231 -20.05 7.63 -5.98
CA SER A 231 -19.40 7.48 -4.67
C SER A 231 -17.90 7.23 -4.81
N PHE A 232 -17.47 6.53 -5.86
CA PHE A 232 -16.05 6.30 -6.12
C PHE A 232 -15.31 7.59 -6.44
N VAL A 233 -15.86 8.42 -7.35
CA VAL A 233 -15.26 9.73 -7.69
C VAL A 233 -15.27 10.67 -6.48
N SER A 234 -16.33 10.66 -5.68
CA SER A 234 -16.39 11.45 -4.44
C SER A 234 -15.32 11.00 -3.43
N TYR A 235 -15.12 9.69 -3.27
CA TYR A 235 -14.05 9.13 -2.44
C TYR A 235 -12.65 9.55 -2.94
N LEU A 236 -12.40 9.51 -4.25
CA LEU A 236 -11.12 9.93 -4.85
C LEU A 236 -10.86 11.44 -4.72
N ASN A 237 -11.90 12.23 -4.54
CA ASN A 237 -11.83 13.68 -4.34
C ASN A 237 -12.00 14.10 -2.87
N GLU A 238 -12.07 13.17 -1.92
CA GLU A 238 -12.28 13.47 -0.49
C GLU A 238 -11.27 14.46 0.07
N ASN A 239 -10.00 14.39 -0.41
CA ASN A 239 -8.91 15.27 -0.01
C ASN A 239 -8.57 16.35 -1.06
N LYS A 240 -9.52 16.69 -1.93
CA LYS A 240 -9.39 17.72 -2.98
C LYS A 240 -10.59 18.64 -2.90
N LEU A 241 -10.48 19.84 -3.45
CA LEU A 241 -11.60 20.78 -3.53
C LEU A 241 -12.31 20.64 -4.89
N PRO A 242 -13.48 19.97 -4.95
CA PRO A 242 -14.23 19.83 -6.19
C PRO A 242 -14.75 21.20 -6.68
N LEU A 243 -14.75 21.42 -8.00
CA LEU A 243 -15.27 22.67 -8.59
C LEU A 243 -16.80 22.75 -8.57
N PHE A 244 -17.48 21.64 -8.37
CA PHE A 244 -18.92 21.51 -8.20
C PHE A 244 -19.26 20.31 -7.33
N PRO A 245 -20.39 20.33 -6.59
CA PRO A 245 -20.61 19.42 -5.47
C PRO A 245 -20.88 17.96 -5.86
N VAL A 246 -21.50 17.72 -7.03
CA VAL A 246 -21.92 16.38 -7.45
C VAL A 246 -21.17 15.98 -8.71
N PRO A 247 -20.51 14.80 -8.74
CA PRO A 247 -19.87 14.29 -9.95
C PRO A 247 -20.85 14.19 -11.12
N VAL A 248 -20.38 14.51 -12.31
CA VAL A 248 -21.10 14.25 -13.57
C VAL A 248 -21.16 12.75 -13.76
N TYR A 249 -22.32 12.20 -14.05
CA TYR A 249 -22.52 10.78 -14.24
C TYR A 249 -23.42 10.53 -15.45
N PHE A 250 -23.04 9.62 -16.28
CA PHE A 250 -23.88 9.08 -17.32
C PHE A 250 -23.49 7.65 -17.69
N GLN A 251 -24.46 6.96 -18.28
CA GLN A 251 -24.30 5.58 -18.73
C GLN A 251 -24.98 5.43 -20.09
N GLY A 252 -24.53 4.46 -20.87
CA GLY A 252 -25.15 4.15 -22.17
C GLY A 252 -24.77 2.76 -22.64
N SER A 253 -25.53 2.27 -23.61
CA SER A 253 -25.26 1.01 -24.27
C SER A 253 -25.42 1.18 -25.78
N ARG A 254 -24.53 0.62 -26.56
CA ARG A 254 -24.54 0.60 -28.02
C ARG A 254 -24.10 -0.76 -28.52
N GLN A 255 -24.59 -1.12 -29.71
CA GLN A 255 -24.18 -2.35 -30.37
C GLN A 255 -22.71 -2.24 -30.78
N GLY A 256 -21.87 -3.16 -30.27
CA GLY A 256 -20.53 -3.43 -30.77
C GLY A 256 -20.53 -4.47 -31.89
N ASP A 257 -19.36 -4.94 -32.30
CA ASP A 257 -19.23 -5.92 -33.40
C ASP A 257 -19.92 -7.24 -33.08
N ASP A 258 -19.74 -7.77 -31.87
CA ASP A 258 -20.29 -9.06 -31.44
C ASP A 258 -21.55 -8.94 -30.56
N ALA A 259 -21.57 -7.95 -29.66
CA ALA A 259 -22.61 -7.80 -28.64
C ALA A 259 -22.71 -6.33 -28.18
N PRO A 260 -23.81 -5.97 -27.46
CA PRO A 260 -23.89 -4.65 -26.85
C PRO A 260 -22.72 -4.39 -25.89
N ILE A 261 -22.17 -3.20 -25.98
CA ILE A 261 -21.14 -2.67 -25.09
C ILE A 261 -21.84 -1.70 -24.14
N GLU A 262 -21.76 -1.95 -22.85
CA GLU A 262 -22.25 -1.04 -21.82
C GLU A 262 -21.09 -0.16 -21.33
N PHE A 263 -21.38 1.13 -21.19
CA PHE A 263 -20.43 2.12 -20.71
C PHE A 263 -21.04 2.92 -19.58
N GLU A 264 -20.26 3.12 -18.54
CA GLU A 264 -20.63 3.90 -17.36
C GLU A 264 -19.42 4.78 -16.98
N VAL A 265 -19.67 6.04 -16.66
CA VAL A 265 -18.64 6.96 -16.22
C VAL A 265 -19.16 7.92 -15.15
N ALA A 266 -18.32 8.18 -14.16
CA ALA A 266 -18.45 9.33 -13.28
C ALA A 266 -17.19 10.17 -13.38
N LEU A 267 -17.35 11.51 -13.39
CA LEU A 267 -16.23 12.42 -13.55
C LEU A 267 -16.49 13.76 -12.84
N GLN A 268 -15.42 14.37 -12.34
CA GLN A 268 -15.49 15.63 -11.61
C GLN A 268 -14.14 16.36 -11.71
N TRP A 269 -14.20 17.68 -11.91
CA TRP A 269 -12.99 18.51 -11.83
C TRP A 269 -12.83 19.05 -10.43
N ASN A 270 -11.58 19.15 -10.00
CA ASN A 270 -11.14 19.77 -8.76
C ASN A 270 -10.18 20.94 -9.05
N ASP A 271 -9.79 21.67 -8.04
CA ASP A 271 -8.88 22.82 -8.13
C ASP A 271 -7.41 22.43 -8.43
N GLY A 272 -7.05 21.16 -8.23
CA GLY A 272 -5.71 20.62 -8.51
C GLY A 272 -5.32 20.65 -9.98
N TYR A 273 -4.10 20.23 -10.27
CA TYR A 273 -3.51 20.25 -11.62
C TYR A 273 -3.33 18.86 -12.22
N ILE A 274 -3.57 17.82 -11.43
CA ILE A 274 -3.25 16.44 -11.77
C ILE A 274 -4.51 15.73 -12.27
N GLU A 275 -4.37 15.06 -13.41
CA GLU A 275 -5.35 14.14 -13.97
C GLU A 275 -5.35 12.83 -13.16
N THR A 276 -6.52 12.34 -12.77
CA THR A 276 -6.72 11.08 -12.06
C THR A 276 -7.82 10.29 -12.77
N ILE A 277 -7.45 9.38 -13.67
CA ILE A 277 -8.42 8.56 -14.40
C ILE A 277 -8.20 7.08 -14.10
N TYR A 278 -9.25 6.42 -13.63
CA TYR A 278 -9.29 4.98 -13.45
C TYR A 278 -10.21 4.35 -14.49
N SER A 279 -9.71 3.33 -15.17
CA SER A 279 -10.47 2.64 -16.19
C SER A 279 -10.56 1.15 -15.92
N PHE A 280 -11.76 0.61 -16.13
CA PHE A 280 -12.09 -0.77 -15.84
C PHE A 280 -12.81 -1.40 -17.04
N VAL A 281 -12.53 -2.68 -17.28
CA VAL A 281 -13.24 -3.52 -18.25
C VAL A 281 -13.68 -4.79 -17.53
N ASN A 282 -14.99 -5.04 -17.45
CA ASN A 282 -15.58 -6.16 -16.69
C ASN A 282 -15.02 -6.23 -15.26
N ASN A 283 -14.98 -5.08 -14.57
CA ASN A 283 -14.43 -4.88 -13.23
C ASN A 283 -12.90 -5.08 -13.10
N ILE A 284 -12.17 -5.38 -14.18
CA ILE A 284 -10.72 -5.52 -14.19
C ILE A 284 -10.09 -4.16 -14.45
N ALA A 285 -9.15 -3.73 -13.59
CA ALA A 285 -8.44 -2.48 -13.74
C ALA A 285 -7.48 -2.53 -14.95
N THR A 286 -7.69 -1.65 -15.91
CA THR A 286 -6.83 -1.51 -17.10
C THR A 286 -5.80 -0.40 -16.85
N ARG A 287 -4.74 -0.71 -16.11
CA ARG A 287 -3.73 0.28 -15.67
C ARG A 287 -3.02 0.97 -16.83
N HIS A 288 -2.84 0.29 -17.96
CA HIS A 288 -2.25 0.83 -19.19
C HIS A 288 -3.31 1.34 -20.17
N GLY A 289 -4.55 1.53 -19.72
CA GLY A 289 -5.66 2.04 -20.52
C GLY A 289 -6.13 1.08 -21.60
N GLY A 290 -6.27 1.60 -22.80
CA GLY A 290 -6.74 0.89 -23.99
C GLY A 290 -7.69 1.71 -24.82
N THR A 291 -8.36 1.07 -25.76
CA THR A 291 -9.25 1.72 -26.73
C THR A 291 -10.40 2.50 -26.08
N HIS A 292 -10.98 1.99 -24.99
CA HIS A 292 -12.04 2.66 -24.20
C HIS A 292 -11.58 3.99 -23.62
N LEU A 293 -10.37 4.04 -23.03
CA LEU A 293 -9.79 5.27 -22.48
C LEU A 293 -9.45 6.28 -23.59
N THR A 294 -8.91 5.80 -24.70
CA THR A 294 -8.64 6.63 -25.89
C THR A 294 -9.93 7.22 -26.46
N GLY A 295 -10.99 6.41 -26.56
CA GLY A 295 -12.31 6.84 -27.01
C GLY A 295 -12.91 7.93 -26.11
N PHE A 296 -12.86 7.72 -24.79
CA PHE A 296 -13.27 8.70 -23.77
C PHE A 296 -12.51 10.01 -23.91
N SER A 297 -11.18 9.97 -23.89
CA SER A 297 -10.34 11.17 -23.94
C SER A 297 -10.53 11.97 -25.23
N THR A 298 -10.74 11.29 -26.36
CA THR A 298 -11.00 11.92 -27.65
C THR A 298 -12.37 12.61 -27.65
N ALA A 299 -13.41 11.94 -27.16
CA ALA A 299 -14.76 12.49 -27.07
C ALA A 299 -14.81 13.69 -26.12
N LEU A 300 -14.24 13.56 -24.92
CA LEU A 300 -14.15 14.62 -23.92
C LEU A 300 -13.54 15.90 -24.53
N THR A 301 -12.39 15.72 -25.19
CA THR A 301 -11.66 16.82 -25.83
C THR A 301 -12.49 17.46 -26.93
N ARG A 302 -13.14 16.69 -27.77
CA ARG A 302 -13.99 17.17 -28.85
C ARG A 302 -15.21 17.94 -28.36
N VAL A 303 -15.92 17.38 -27.37
CA VAL A 303 -17.15 18.00 -26.84
C VAL A 303 -16.85 19.32 -26.15
N LEU A 304 -15.84 19.36 -25.29
CA LEU A 304 -15.45 20.59 -24.59
C LEU A 304 -14.95 21.67 -25.57
N ASN A 305 -14.14 21.31 -26.59
CA ASN A 305 -13.72 22.24 -27.63
C ASN A 305 -14.91 22.82 -28.39
N ASN A 306 -15.89 22.00 -28.76
CA ASN A 306 -17.08 22.44 -29.42
C ASN A 306 -17.91 23.40 -28.57
N TYR A 307 -18.10 23.05 -27.28
CA TYR A 307 -18.81 23.90 -26.31
C TYR A 307 -18.13 25.28 -26.17
N ILE A 308 -16.81 25.31 -25.95
CA ILE A 308 -16.02 26.52 -25.79
C ILE A 308 -16.14 27.41 -27.04
N LYS A 309 -16.09 26.82 -28.26
CA LYS A 309 -16.21 27.54 -29.52
C LYS A 309 -17.63 28.05 -29.76
N SER A 310 -18.66 27.23 -29.57
CA SER A 310 -20.05 27.61 -29.81
C SER A 310 -20.52 28.75 -28.89
N HIS A 311 -19.99 28.79 -27.65
CA HIS A 311 -20.32 29.84 -26.69
C HIS A 311 -19.34 31.01 -26.67
N ASN A 312 -18.40 31.08 -27.62
CA ASN A 312 -17.40 32.15 -27.74
C ASN A 312 -16.62 32.45 -26.46
N LEU A 313 -16.26 31.43 -25.71
CA LEU A 313 -15.58 31.60 -24.42
C LEU A 313 -14.09 31.97 -24.59
N LEU A 314 -13.49 31.82 -25.76
CA LEU A 314 -12.12 32.18 -26.07
C LEU A 314 -12.03 33.66 -26.45
N LYS A 315 -11.19 34.43 -25.76
CA LYS A 315 -10.89 35.82 -26.09
C LYS A 315 -9.97 35.98 -27.31
N SER A 316 -9.39 34.93 -27.83
CA SER A 316 -8.46 34.95 -28.96
C SER A 316 -8.50 33.63 -29.75
N ASP A 317 -8.75 33.70 -31.03
CA ASP A 317 -8.76 32.54 -31.94
C ASP A 317 -7.38 31.87 -32.13
N LYS A 318 -6.32 32.47 -31.60
CA LYS A 318 -4.96 31.95 -31.75
C LYS A 318 -4.58 30.92 -30.68
N MET A 319 -5.41 30.73 -29.64
CA MET A 319 -5.13 29.78 -28.55
C MET A 319 -5.77 28.43 -28.85
N SER A 320 -4.94 27.39 -28.91
CA SER A 320 -5.39 26.01 -29.09
C SER A 320 -5.46 25.34 -27.69
N ILE A 321 -6.62 24.79 -27.35
CA ILE A 321 -6.82 24.01 -26.13
C ILE A 321 -6.64 22.53 -26.49
N THR A 322 -5.72 21.87 -25.80
CA THR A 322 -5.40 20.46 -26.00
C THR A 322 -6.22 19.57 -25.07
N GLY A 323 -6.19 18.25 -25.30
CA GLY A 323 -6.84 17.28 -24.40
C GLY A 323 -6.25 17.29 -22.97
N GLU A 324 -4.95 17.57 -22.82
CA GLU A 324 -4.31 17.69 -21.52
C GLU A 324 -4.84 18.89 -20.73
N ASP A 325 -5.03 20.03 -21.38
CA ASP A 325 -5.60 21.22 -20.75
C ASP A 325 -7.01 20.96 -20.23
N MET A 326 -7.79 20.13 -20.91
CA MET A 326 -9.16 19.77 -20.53
C MET A 326 -9.23 18.76 -19.39
N ARG A 327 -8.16 17.99 -19.23
CA ARG A 327 -8.07 16.97 -18.16
C ARG A 327 -7.30 17.47 -16.93
N GLU A 328 -6.80 18.70 -16.94
CA GLU A 328 -6.17 19.31 -15.73
C GLU A 328 -7.18 19.34 -14.58
N GLY A 329 -6.84 18.65 -13.47
CA GLY A 329 -7.69 18.51 -12.29
C GLY A 329 -8.90 17.59 -12.47
N LEU A 330 -8.97 16.81 -13.53
CA LEU A 330 -10.03 15.82 -13.75
C LEU A 330 -9.81 14.58 -12.90
N THR A 331 -10.85 14.19 -12.14
CA THR A 331 -10.99 12.86 -11.56
C THR A 331 -12.10 12.13 -12.29
N ALA A 332 -11.82 10.97 -12.88
CA ALA A 332 -12.80 10.17 -13.61
C ALA A 332 -12.64 8.68 -13.33
N VAL A 333 -13.76 7.98 -13.26
CA VAL A 333 -13.81 6.52 -13.20
C VAL A 333 -14.65 6.03 -14.38
N ILE A 334 -14.07 5.18 -15.19
CA ILE A 334 -14.64 4.64 -16.42
C ILE A 334 -14.83 3.13 -16.26
N SER A 335 -16.03 2.64 -16.49
CA SER A 335 -16.35 1.21 -16.45
C SER A 335 -16.99 0.80 -17.78
N VAL A 336 -16.43 -0.23 -18.41
CA VAL A 336 -16.97 -0.78 -19.65
C VAL A 336 -17.25 -2.26 -19.44
N LYS A 337 -18.43 -2.72 -19.90
CA LYS A 337 -18.78 -4.13 -19.92
C LYS A 337 -18.79 -4.62 -21.36
N VAL A 338 -17.97 -5.61 -21.63
CA VAL A 338 -17.74 -6.18 -22.98
C VAL A 338 -17.86 -7.68 -22.91
N ALA A 339 -18.62 -8.28 -23.81
CA ALA A 339 -18.83 -9.74 -23.83
C ALA A 339 -17.56 -10.52 -24.17
N ASN A 340 -16.75 -10.00 -25.11
CA ASN A 340 -15.51 -10.62 -25.59
C ASN A 340 -14.35 -9.64 -25.53
N PRO A 341 -13.83 -9.27 -24.32
CA PRO A 341 -12.73 -8.34 -24.23
C PRO A 341 -11.41 -8.98 -24.70
N GLN A 342 -10.66 -8.27 -25.51
CA GLN A 342 -9.33 -8.64 -25.99
C GLN A 342 -8.29 -7.80 -25.25
N PHE A 343 -7.47 -8.44 -24.41
CA PHE A 343 -6.44 -7.77 -23.66
C PHE A 343 -5.06 -8.03 -24.26
N GLU A 344 -4.17 -7.05 -24.12
CA GLU A 344 -2.74 -7.24 -24.39
C GLU A 344 -2.12 -8.02 -23.22
N GLY A 345 -2.00 -9.36 -23.37
CA GLY A 345 -1.36 -10.24 -22.37
C GLY A 345 -2.26 -10.72 -21.24
N GLN A 346 -1.74 -11.68 -20.46
CA GLN A 346 -2.47 -12.40 -19.40
C GLN A 346 -2.82 -11.50 -18.20
N THR A 347 -2.04 -10.49 -17.91
CA THR A 347 -2.27 -9.56 -16.80
C THR A 347 -3.41 -8.57 -17.07
N LYS A 348 -4.03 -8.61 -18.26
CA LYS A 348 -5.24 -7.86 -18.64
C LYS A 348 -5.14 -6.33 -18.46
N GLN A 349 -3.94 -5.77 -18.52
CA GLN A 349 -3.69 -4.37 -18.19
C GLN A 349 -4.12 -3.36 -19.25
N ARG A 350 -4.33 -3.80 -20.50
CA ARG A 350 -4.72 -2.93 -21.60
C ARG A 350 -5.74 -3.60 -22.52
N LEU A 351 -6.82 -2.87 -22.86
CA LEU A 351 -7.84 -3.34 -23.79
C LEU A 351 -7.47 -3.03 -25.23
N GLY A 352 -7.60 -4.03 -26.10
CA GLY A 352 -7.26 -3.93 -27.53
C GLY A 352 -8.46 -3.79 -28.50
N ASN A 353 -9.69 -4.11 -28.06
CA ASN A 353 -10.89 -4.08 -28.93
C ASN A 353 -11.09 -2.71 -29.62
N SER A 354 -11.05 -2.66 -30.94
CA SER A 354 -11.18 -1.42 -31.71
C SER A 354 -12.59 -0.82 -31.68
N ASP A 355 -13.61 -1.65 -31.72
CA ASP A 355 -15.03 -1.28 -31.69
C ASP A 355 -15.42 -0.57 -30.38
N VAL A 356 -14.86 -1.02 -29.24
CA VAL A 356 -15.10 -0.41 -27.91
C VAL A 356 -14.72 1.08 -27.92
N GLY A 357 -13.58 1.42 -28.52
CA GLY A 357 -13.16 2.82 -28.62
C GLY A 357 -14.16 3.71 -29.33
N SER A 358 -14.70 3.22 -30.44
CA SER A 358 -15.70 3.93 -31.26
C SER A 358 -17.03 4.09 -30.51
N VAL A 359 -17.49 3.03 -29.86
CA VAL A 359 -18.73 3.05 -29.06
C VAL A 359 -18.62 4.01 -27.88
N VAL A 360 -17.52 3.96 -27.12
CA VAL A 360 -17.29 4.88 -26.01
C VAL A 360 -17.22 6.32 -26.49
N GLN A 361 -16.52 6.58 -27.60
CA GLN A 361 -16.43 7.91 -28.19
C GLN A 361 -17.79 8.48 -28.57
N GLN A 362 -18.70 7.64 -29.05
CA GLN A 362 -20.04 8.05 -29.44
C GLN A 362 -20.89 8.35 -28.22
N ILE A 363 -20.97 7.42 -27.23
CA ILE A 363 -21.76 7.61 -26.01
C ILE A 363 -21.32 8.87 -25.25
N VAL A 364 -19.99 9.00 -25.01
CA VAL A 364 -19.46 10.17 -24.31
C VAL A 364 -19.72 11.44 -25.09
N GLY A 365 -19.64 11.38 -26.43
CA GLY A 365 -19.89 12.52 -27.30
C GLY A 365 -21.32 13.05 -27.22
N GLU A 366 -22.29 12.14 -27.13
CA GLU A 366 -23.71 12.47 -27.04
C GLU A 366 -24.10 12.92 -25.62
N GLU A 367 -23.83 12.07 -24.61
CA GLU A 367 -24.28 12.29 -23.25
C GLU A 367 -23.60 13.49 -22.58
N LEU A 368 -22.29 13.66 -22.79
CA LEU A 368 -21.59 14.82 -22.22
C LEU A 368 -22.05 16.13 -22.87
N ALA A 369 -22.34 16.14 -24.17
CA ALA A 369 -22.84 17.34 -24.83
C ALA A 369 -24.22 17.76 -24.24
N ILE A 370 -25.14 16.80 -24.08
CA ILE A 370 -26.44 17.03 -23.45
C ILE A 370 -26.23 17.57 -22.04
N TYR A 371 -25.39 16.94 -21.23
CA TYR A 371 -25.12 17.37 -19.87
C TYR A 371 -24.60 18.81 -19.77
N LEU A 372 -23.66 19.20 -20.64
CA LEU A 372 -23.11 20.55 -20.66
C LEU A 372 -24.16 21.60 -21.04
N ASP A 373 -25.08 21.28 -21.97
CA ASP A 373 -26.18 22.18 -22.38
C ASP A 373 -27.22 22.32 -21.26
N GLU A 374 -27.50 21.25 -20.52
CA GLU A 374 -28.41 21.27 -19.36
C GLU A 374 -27.83 21.98 -18.13
N HIS A 375 -26.48 22.01 -18.01
CA HIS A 375 -25.78 22.56 -16.83
C HIS A 375 -24.78 23.66 -17.22
N PRO A 376 -25.24 24.83 -17.75
CA PRO A 376 -24.34 25.84 -18.32
C PRO A 376 -23.35 26.45 -17.31
N GLN A 377 -23.69 26.48 -16.00
CA GLN A 377 -22.77 26.99 -14.99
C GLN A 377 -21.59 26.03 -14.78
N ILE A 378 -21.87 24.73 -14.70
CA ILE A 378 -20.83 23.69 -14.56
C ILE A 378 -19.97 23.67 -15.84
N ALA A 379 -20.61 23.70 -17.00
CA ALA A 379 -19.93 23.75 -18.30
C ALA A 379 -19.00 24.97 -18.43
N LYS A 380 -19.43 26.13 -17.93
CA LYS A 380 -18.58 27.33 -17.89
C LYS A 380 -17.41 27.14 -16.96
N THR A 381 -17.62 26.61 -15.75
CA THR A 381 -16.56 26.37 -14.77
C THR A 381 -15.49 25.42 -15.33
N ILE A 382 -15.90 24.33 -15.96
CA ILE A 382 -15.00 23.38 -16.62
C ILE A 382 -14.24 24.06 -17.76
N SER A 383 -14.94 24.85 -18.59
CA SER A 383 -14.34 25.55 -19.71
C SER A 383 -13.33 26.61 -19.25
N ASP A 384 -13.65 27.38 -18.22
CA ASP A 384 -12.74 28.38 -17.64
C ASP A 384 -11.46 27.72 -17.09
N LYS A 385 -11.58 26.56 -16.43
CA LYS A 385 -10.44 25.76 -15.98
C LYS A 385 -9.55 25.32 -17.16
N ALA A 386 -10.14 24.76 -18.20
CA ALA A 386 -9.42 24.31 -19.38
C ALA A 386 -8.71 25.47 -20.12
N ILE A 387 -9.37 26.63 -20.22
CA ILE A 387 -8.79 27.86 -20.81
C ILE A 387 -7.60 28.33 -19.97
N LEU A 388 -7.74 28.32 -18.62
CA LEU A 388 -6.66 28.70 -17.71
C LEU A 388 -5.46 27.75 -17.80
N ALA A 389 -5.72 26.45 -17.92
CA ALA A 389 -4.68 25.43 -18.14
C ALA A 389 -3.94 25.66 -19.48
N ALA A 390 -4.67 25.93 -20.58
CA ALA A 390 -4.08 26.25 -21.88
C ALA A 390 -3.22 27.51 -21.84
N GLN A 391 -3.65 28.55 -21.12
CA GLN A 391 -2.86 29.78 -20.92
C GLN A 391 -1.57 29.49 -20.16
N ALA A 392 -1.65 28.68 -19.09
CA ALA A 392 -0.48 28.29 -18.30
C ALA A 392 0.51 27.46 -19.12
N ARG A 393 0.02 26.51 -19.93
CA ARG A 393 0.85 25.69 -20.83
C ARG A 393 1.54 26.54 -21.89
N GLU A 394 0.84 27.49 -22.49
CA GLU A 394 1.42 28.38 -23.49
C GLU A 394 2.50 29.30 -22.87
N ALA A 395 2.27 29.79 -21.66
CA ALA A 395 3.25 30.54 -20.89
C ALA A 395 4.49 29.67 -20.56
N ALA A 396 4.26 28.41 -20.14
CA ALA A 396 5.34 27.45 -19.90
C ALA A 396 6.15 27.17 -21.18
N ARG A 397 5.48 26.98 -22.34
CA ARG A 397 6.15 26.78 -23.62
C ARG A 397 7.04 27.97 -23.98
N LYS A 398 6.55 29.20 -23.83
CA LYS A 398 7.32 30.41 -24.07
C LYS A 398 8.52 30.54 -23.13
N ALA A 399 8.33 30.25 -21.85
CA ALA A 399 9.41 30.22 -20.86
C ALA A 399 10.48 29.19 -21.23
N ARG A 400 10.07 27.97 -21.64
CA ARG A 400 10.97 26.93 -22.13
C ARG A 400 11.75 27.35 -23.38
N GLU A 401 11.08 27.93 -24.37
CA GLU A 401 11.74 28.46 -25.59
C GLU A 401 12.75 29.57 -25.25
N PHE A 402 12.43 30.45 -24.31
CA PHE A 402 13.34 31.48 -23.83
C PHE A 402 14.57 30.89 -23.13
N THR A 403 14.37 29.87 -22.32
CA THR A 403 15.43 29.13 -21.62
C THR A 403 16.29 28.34 -22.60
N LEU A 404 15.67 27.68 -23.59
CA LEU A 404 16.37 26.94 -24.64
C LEU A 404 17.15 27.89 -25.57
N ARG A 405 16.64 29.09 -25.88
CA ARG A 405 17.39 30.08 -26.66
C ARG A 405 18.60 30.64 -25.89
N LYS A 406 18.48 30.81 -24.57
CA LYS A 406 19.62 31.13 -23.69
C LYS A 406 20.64 29.99 -23.62
N SER A 407 20.18 28.75 -23.63
CA SER A 407 21.04 27.55 -23.56
C SER A 407 21.46 27.04 -24.95
N ALA A 408 20.86 27.51 -26.06
CA ALA A 408 21.29 27.11 -27.41
C ALA A 408 22.69 27.64 -27.77
N LEU A 409 23.16 28.66 -27.09
CA LEU A 409 24.58 29.10 -27.09
C LEU A 409 25.47 28.24 -26.14
N ASP A 410 24.82 27.51 -25.19
CA ASP A 410 25.45 26.61 -24.21
C ASP A 410 25.09 25.12 -24.43
N SER A 411 24.23 24.79 -25.38
CA SER A 411 23.52 23.50 -25.51
C SER A 411 24.30 22.29 -26.05
N ALA A 412 25.62 22.39 -26.07
CA ALA A 412 26.48 21.18 -26.20
C ALA A 412 27.00 20.68 -24.84
N ARG A 413 26.61 21.28 -23.72
CA ARG A 413 27.12 20.92 -22.39
C ARG A 413 25.99 20.47 -21.45
N LEU A 414 26.20 19.30 -20.84
CA LEU A 414 25.43 18.80 -19.70
C LEU A 414 25.36 19.84 -18.58
N PRO A 415 24.32 19.80 -17.71
CA PRO A 415 24.22 20.73 -16.57
C PRO A 415 25.54 20.81 -15.83
N GLY A 416 26.04 22.02 -15.55
CA GLY A 416 27.36 22.23 -14.95
C GLY A 416 27.56 21.56 -13.57
N LYS A 417 26.46 21.21 -12.91
CA LYS A 417 26.46 20.46 -11.65
C LYS A 417 26.59 18.94 -11.84
N LEU A 418 26.19 18.39 -13.00
CA LEU A 418 26.27 16.96 -13.26
C LEU A 418 27.73 16.53 -13.47
N THR A 419 28.17 15.56 -12.69
CA THR A 419 29.43 14.86 -12.93
C THR A 419 29.11 13.50 -13.54
N ASP A 420 29.16 13.44 -14.87
CA ASP A 420 28.74 12.26 -15.66
C ASP A 420 29.71 11.08 -15.59
N CYS A 421 29.23 9.88 -15.97
CA CYS A 421 30.03 8.67 -16.12
C CYS A 421 30.57 8.52 -17.54
N GLN A 422 31.49 7.54 -17.73
CA GLN A 422 32.12 7.27 -19.00
C GLN A 422 31.30 6.32 -19.88
N GLU A 423 30.56 5.40 -19.26
CA GLU A 423 29.67 4.45 -19.92
C GLU A 423 28.55 5.18 -20.70
N ARG A 424 28.14 4.62 -21.83
CA ARG A 424 27.09 5.18 -22.69
C ARG A 424 25.86 4.29 -22.78
N ASN A 425 25.98 2.99 -22.45
CA ASN A 425 24.82 2.12 -22.40
C ASN A 425 24.04 2.39 -21.10
N PRO A 426 22.79 2.88 -21.16
CA PRO A 426 21.99 3.24 -19.98
C PRO A 426 21.80 2.10 -18.98
N GLU A 427 21.80 0.84 -19.45
CA GLU A 427 21.61 -0.36 -18.61
C GLU A 427 22.71 -0.52 -17.56
N PHE A 428 23.93 -0.06 -17.89
CA PHE A 428 25.08 -0.12 -17.00
C PHE A 428 25.36 1.19 -16.27
N CYS A 429 24.59 2.26 -16.56
CA CYS A 429 24.78 3.58 -15.98
C CYS A 429 23.89 3.80 -14.76
N GLU A 430 24.46 4.42 -13.74
CA GLU A 430 23.80 4.81 -12.51
C GLU A 430 23.96 6.31 -12.27
N ILE A 431 22.90 6.98 -11.81
CA ILE A 431 22.98 8.37 -11.35
C ILE A 431 22.60 8.45 -9.88
N TYR A 432 23.44 9.09 -9.07
CA TYR A 432 23.14 9.43 -7.69
C TYR A 432 22.64 10.87 -7.63
N ILE A 433 21.43 11.08 -7.15
CA ILE A 433 20.87 12.37 -6.81
C ILE A 433 21.21 12.59 -5.32
N VAL A 434 22.16 13.48 -5.06
CA VAL A 434 22.78 13.65 -3.74
C VAL A 434 22.35 14.96 -3.12
N GLU A 435 21.98 14.93 -1.84
CA GLU A 435 21.63 16.12 -1.09
C GLU A 435 22.87 16.96 -0.76
N GLY A 436 22.85 18.20 -1.20
CA GLY A 436 23.88 19.20 -0.92
C GLY A 436 25.18 19.05 -1.73
N ASP A 437 25.89 20.15 -1.84
CA ASP A 437 27.17 20.22 -2.57
C ASP A 437 28.31 19.52 -1.81
N SER A 438 28.28 19.49 -0.48
CA SER A 438 29.31 18.86 0.35
C SER A 438 29.32 17.35 0.19
N ALA A 439 28.15 16.70 0.37
CA ALA A 439 28.01 15.27 0.16
C ALA A 439 28.20 14.91 -1.34
N GLY A 440 27.73 15.77 -2.25
CA GLY A 440 28.01 15.65 -3.69
C GLY A 440 29.50 15.69 -4.00
N GLY A 441 30.30 16.48 -3.27
CA GLY A 441 31.76 16.50 -3.38
C GLY A 441 32.43 15.20 -2.98
N SER A 442 32.06 14.63 -1.81
CA SER A 442 32.54 13.34 -1.34
C SER A 442 32.14 12.22 -2.30
N ALA A 443 30.87 12.19 -2.73
CA ALA A 443 30.36 11.21 -3.69
C ALA A 443 31.10 11.27 -5.04
N LYS A 444 31.39 12.48 -5.54
CA LYS A 444 32.16 12.69 -6.77
C LYS A 444 33.58 12.12 -6.68
N LEU A 445 34.22 12.21 -5.54
CA LEU A 445 35.55 11.67 -5.33
C LEU A 445 35.54 10.15 -5.12
N GLY A 446 34.54 9.65 -4.37
CA GLY A 446 34.43 8.22 -4.03
C GLY A 446 33.86 7.34 -5.13
N ARG A 447 33.13 7.87 -6.12
CA ARG A 447 32.43 7.11 -7.15
C ARG A 447 33.31 6.31 -8.10
N ASP A 448 32.78 5.26 -8.68
CA ASP A 448 33.39 4.66 -9.88
C ASP A 448 33.00 5.50 -11.12
N ARG A 449 33.99 6.20 -11.68
CA ARG A 449 33.79 7.09 -12.84
C ARG A 449 33.34 6.38 -14.11
N ARG A 450 33.51 5.07 -14.18
CA ARG A 450 33.15 4.30 -15.38
C ARG A 450 31.64 4.33 -15.60
N PHE A 451 30.84 4.08 -14.55
CA PHE A 451 29.39 3.88 -14.67
C PHE A 451 28.52 4.70 -13.70
N GLN A 452 29.13 5.43 -12.73
CA GLN A 452 28.38 6.21 -11.76
C GLN A 452 28.48 7.72 -12.07
N ALA A 453 27.32 8.37 -12.20
CA ALA A 453 27.17 9.80 -12.31
C ALA A 453 26.68 10.41 -10.99
N ILE A 454 27.07 11.65 -10.68
CA ILE A 454 26.65 12.38 -9.48
C ILE A 454 25.97 13.67 -9.87
N LEU A 455 24.76 13.89 -9.33
CA LEU A 455 24.00 15.11 -9.44
C LEU A 455 23.68 15.65 -8.05
N PRO A 456 24.42 16.65 -7.54
CA PRO A 456 24.06 17.32 -6.30
C PRO A 456 22.83 18.22 -6.51
N ILE A 457 21.89 18.17 -5.57
CA ILE A 457 20.73 19.06 -5.51
C ILE A 457 20.86 19.96 -4.28
N ARG A 458 20.46 21.24 -4.40
CA ARG A 458 20.56 22.21 -3.32
C ARG A 458 19.21 22.39 -2.63
N GLY A 459 19.13 21.91 -1.38
CA GLY A 459 17.96 22.08 -0.52
C GLY A 459 16.70 21.40 -1.05
N LYS A 460 15.57 21.82 -0.48
CA LYS A 460 14.25 21.28 -0.81
C LYS A 460 13.84 21.72 -2.22
N ILE A 461 13.56 20.75 -3.09
CA ILE A 461 13.03 21.01 -4.43
C ILE A 461 11.57 21.47 -4.36
N LEU A 462 11.08 21.99 -5.48
CA LEU A 462 9.68 22.39 -5.61
C LEU A 462 8.73 21.19 -5.33
N ASN A 463 7.75 21.41 -4.48
CA ASN A 463 6.65 20.44 -4.32
C ASN A 463 5.75 20.48 -5.56
N VAL A 464 5.88 19.46 -6.41
CA VAL A 464 5.16 19.39 -7.70
C VAL A 464 3.68 19.02 -7.53
N GLU A 465 3.28 18.50 -6.39
CA GLU A 465 1.86 18.26 -6.08
C GLU A 465 1.07 19.57 -6.02
N LYS A 466 1.71 20.67 -5.59
CA LYS A 466 1.16 22.01 -5.43
C LYS A 466 1.49 22.96 -6.60
N ALA A 467 2.17 22.49 -7.63
CA ALA A 467 2.72 23.38 -8.63
C ALA A 467 2.27 23.01 -10.03
N ARG A 468 1.86 24.01 -10.82
CA ARG A 468 1.65 23.86 -12.26
C ARG A 468 2.95 23.55 -12.98
N LEU A 469 2.88 22.85 -14.10
CA LEU A 469 4.02 22.49 -14.97
C LEU A 469 4.91 23.67 -15.31
N GLU A 470 4.34 24.87 -15.49
CA GLU A 470 5.13 26.09 -15.73
C GLU A 470 6.14 26.37 -14.62
N LYS A 471 5.71 26.31 -13.34
CA LYS A 471 6.60 26.49 -12.19
C LYS A 471 7.61 25.35 -12.04
N VAL A 472 7.22 24.14 -12.42
CA VAL A 472 8.10 22.95 -12.43
C VAL A 472 9.27 23.18 -13.40
N PHE A 473 9.01 23.68 -14.62
CA PHE A 473 10.06 24.00 -15.58
C PHE A 473 10.90 25.23 -15.21
N GLN A 474 10.34 26.19 -14.50
CA GLN A 474 11.08 27.38 -14.02
C GLN A 474 12.01 27.04 -12.83
N ASN A 475 11.77 25.95 -12.13
CA ASN A 475 12.62 25.53 -11.02
C ASN A 475 13.96 24.99 -11.56
N GLN A 476 15.06 25.58 -11.13
CA GLN A 476 16.39 25.29 -11.63
C GLN A 476 16.83 23.85 -11.30
N GLU A 477 16.54 23.36 -10.10
CA GLU A 477 16.97 22.02 -9.66
C GLU A 477 16.18 20.94 -10.42
N VAL A 478 14.87 21.13 -10.58
CA VAL A 478 14.01 20.24 -11.39
C VAL A 478 14.44 20.26 -12.86
N GLY A 479 14.67 21.43 -13.45
CA GLY A 479 15.17 21.57 -14.81
C GLY A 479 16.51 20.87 -15.03
N THR A 480 17.41 20.94 -14.02
CA THR A 480 18.69 20.25 -14.04
C THR A 480 18.52 18.74 -14.01
N MET A 481 17.62 18.20 -13.17
CA MET A 481 17.31 16.76 -13.14
C MET A 481 16.74 16.26 -14.47
N ILE A 482 15.76 16.97 -15.05
CA ILE A 482 15.18 16.60 -16.34
C ILE A 482 16.25 16.53 -17.43
N SER A 483 17.14 17.52 -17.45
CA SER A 483 18.25 17.60 -18.43
C SER A 483 19.28 16.49 -18.19
N ALA A 484 19.58 16.16 -16.93
CA ALA A 484 20.52 15.10 -16.59
C ALA A 484 19.98 13.71 -17.00
N LEU A 485 18.72 13.43 -16.74
CA LEU A 485 18.08 12.14 -17.06
C LEU A 485 17.85 11.97 -18.57
N GLY A 486 17.60 13.06 -19.31
CA GLY A 486 17.49 13.07 -20.75
C GLY A 486 16.15 12.58 -21.33
N CYS A 487 15.26 11.99 -20.51
CA CYS A 487 14.01 11.38 -20.99
C CYS A 487 12.84 12.35 -21.12
N GLY A 488 12.99 13.63 -20.69
CA GLY A 488 11.91 14.62 -20.70
C GLY A 488 10.86 14.37 -19.61
N ILE A 489 9.76 15.13 -19.60
CA ILE A 489 8.61 14.97 -18.70
C ILE A 489 7.29 15.21 -19.42
N GLY A 490 6.19 14.72 -18.83
CA GLY A 490 4.83 14.86 -19.36
C GLY A 490 4.55 13.94 -20.55
N ASN A 491 3.27 13.80 -20.92
CA ASN A 491 2.82 12.81 -21.90
C ASN A 491 3.42 13.04 -23.30
N ASP A 492 3.60 14.30 -23.73
CA ASP A 492 4.12 14.63 -25.06
C ASP A 492 5.65 14.74 -25.11
N GLY A 493 6.33 14.79 -23.98
CA GLY A 493 7.77 15.06 -23.92
C GLY A 493 8.61 13.95 -23.31
N PHE A 494 7.99 12.96 -22.67
CA PHE A 494 8.68 11.85 -22.03
C PHE A 494 8.96 10.73 -23.06
N SER A 495 10.19 10.22 -23.06
CA SER A 495 10.59 9.05 -23.85
C SER A 495 11.55 8.21 -23.05
N LEU A 496 11.14 6.98 -22.69
CA LEU A 496 11.95 6.05 -21.94
C LEU A 496 13.22 5.65 -22.69
N GLU A 497 13.17 5.57 -24.01
CA GLU A 497 14.31 5.24 -24.87
C GLU A 497 15.45 6.27 -24.77
N LYS A 498 15.14 7.50 -24.35
CA LYS A 498 16.12 8.58 -24.18
C LYS A 498 16.69 8.65 -22.77
N LEU A 499 16.25 7.76 -21.88
CA LEU A 499 16.77 7.68 -20.51
C LEU A 499 18.25 7.33 -20.54
N ARG A 500 19.05 8.09 -19.79
CA ARG A 500 20.52 7.92 -19.78
C ARG A 500 21.03 6.98 -18.69
N TYR A 501 20.22 6.66 -17.68
CA TYR A 501 20.59 5.86 -16.53
C TYR A 501 19.46 4.94 -16.12
N HIS A 502 19.67 3.62 -16.14
CA HIS A 502 18.66 2.65 -15.70
C HIS A 502 18.68 2.41 -14.19
N LYS A 503 19.54 3.12 -13.43
CA LYS A 503 19.45 3.20 -11.97
C LYS A 503 19.55 4.66 -11.54
N ILE A 504 18.47 5.17 -10.97
CA ILE A 504 18.35 6.50 -10.41
C ILE A 504 18.31 6.33 -8.90
N ILE A 505 19.39 6.71 -8.21
CA ILE A 505 19.57 6.42 -6.80
C ILE A 505 19.44 7.74 -6.02
N ILE A 506 18.42 7.83 -5.17
CA ILE A 506 18.22 8.94 -4.26
C ILE A 506 19.10 8.72 -3.03
N MET A 507 19.98 9.65 -2.72
CA MET A 507 20.89 9.61 -1.59
C MET A 507 20.80 10.92 -0.80
N THR A 508 20.05 10.88 0.29
CA THR A 508 19.75 12.00 1.19
C THR A 508 20.28 11.70 2.59
N ASP A 509 20.44 12.74 3.38
CA ASP A 509 20.81 12.62 4.78
C ASP A 509 19.79 11.82 5.60
N ALA A 510 20.21 11.24 6.72
CA ALA A 510 19.37 10.40 7.58
C ALA A 510 18.53 11.23 8.58
N ASP A 511 18.33 12.50 8.32
CA ASP A 511 17.56 13.43 9.16
C ASP A 511 16.16 13.73 8.59
N VAL A 512 15.41 14.58 9.26
CA VAL A 512 14.04 14.97 8.87
C VAL A 512 14.02 15.75 7.55
N ASP A 513 15.03 16.56 7.27
CA ASP A 513 15.13 17.34 6.05
C ASP A 513 15.45 16.44 4.85
N GLY A 514 16.39 15.49 5.00
CA GLY A 514 16.68 14.48 3.99
C GLY A 514 15.49 13.60 3.70
N SER A 515 14.69 13.22 4.71
CA SER A 515 13.44 12.50 4.53
C SER A 515 12.41 13.30 3.74
N HIS A 516 12.30 14.61 3.97
CA HIS A 516 11.42 15.50 3.22
C HIS A 516 11.89 15.66 1.76
N ILE A 517 13.20 15.83 1.52
CA ILE A 517 13.78 15.90 0.17
C ILE A 517 13.49 14.62 -0.60
N ARG A 518 13.63 13.45 0.04
CA ARG A 518 13.29 12.15 -0.52
C ARG A 518 11.82 12.07 -0.92
N ALA A 519 10.91 12.53 -0.04
CA ALA A 519 9.47 12.57 -0.34
C ALA A 519 9.16 13.49 -1.54
N LEU A 520 9.80 14.66 -1.64
CA LEU A 520 9.65 15.58 -2.77
C LEU A 520 10.15 14.97 -4.09
N LEU A 521 11.30 14.28 -4.06
CA LEU A 521 11.86 13.58 -5.23
C LEU A 521 10.95 12.43 -5.68
N LEU A 522 10.44 11.61 -4.73
CA LEU A 522 9.50 10.54 -5.03
C LEU A 522 8.20 11.10 -5.64
N THR A 523 7.67 12.20 -5.08
CA THR A 523 6.50 12.90 -5.64
C THR A 523 6.77 13.33 -7.09
N PHE A 524 7.94 13.91 -7.37
CA PHE A 524 8.34 14.33 -8.71
C PHE A 524 8.39 13.15 -9.69
N PHE A 525 9.06 12.06 -9.33
CA PHE A 525 9.13 10.86 -10.20
C PHE A 525 7.77 10.24 -10.42
N TYR A 526 7.00 10.08 -9.35
CA TYR A 526 5.66 9.49 -9.43
C TYR A 526 4.71 10.30 -10.32
N ARG A 527 4.70 11.64 -10.20
CA ARG A 527 3.75 12.50 -10.92
C ARG A 527 4.17 12.84 -12.36
N HIS A 528 5.45 12.98 -12.60
CA HIS A 528 5.93 13.46 -13.90
C HIS A 528 6.72 12.46 -14.73
N MET A 529 7.17 11.37 -14.12
CA MET A 529 7.94 10.30 -14.75
C MET A 529 7.49 8.91 -14.22
N PRO A 530 6.19 8.58 -14.20
CA PRO A 530 5.69 7.34 -13.59
C PRO A 530 6.34 6.09 -14.19
N ALA A 531 6.63 6.09 -15.48
CA ALA A 531 7.28 4.98 -16.15
C ALA A 531 8.68 4.64 -15.57
N LEU A 532 9.38 5.57 -14.92
CA LEU A 532 10.65 5.26 -14.25
C LEU A 532 10.43 4.40 -13.00
N VAL A 533 9.32 4.63 -12.28
CA VAL A 533 8.97 3.84 -11.09
C VAL A 533 8.40 2.49 -11.50
N GLU A 534 7.51 2.45 -12.49
CA GLU A 534 6.91 1.24 -13.05
C GLU A 534 7.96 0.27 -13.61
N ASN A 535 9.00 0.79 -14.28
CA ASN A 535 10.12 0.00 -14.80
C ASN A 535 11.22 -0.27 -13.76
N ASN A 536 11.01 0.09 -12.49
CA ASN A 536 11.93 -0.18 -11.40
C ASN A 536 13.32 0.48 -11.56
N PHE A 537 13.39 1.69 -12.12
CA PHE A 537 14.64 2.42 -12.27
C PHE A 537 14.98 3.34 -11.09
N VAL A 538 14.06 3.52 -10.13
CA VAL A 538 14.26 4.40 -8.97
C VAL A 538 14.62 3.59 -7.73
N TYR A 539 15.67 4.02 -7.03
CA TYR A 539 16.20 3.39 -5.83
C TYR A 539 16.47 4.43 -4.74
N ILE A 540 16.50 4.00 -3.48
CA ILE A 540 16.91 4.78 -2.33
C ILE A 540 18.14 4.14 -1.73
N ALA A 541 19.22 4.91 -1.59
CA ALA A 541 20.43 4.46 -0.92
C ALA A 541 20.23 4.37 0.61
N GLN A 542 20.86 3.39 1.23
CA GLN A 542 20.85 3.17 2.66
C GLN A 542 22.27 3.42 3.23
N PRO A 543 22.64 4.66 3.55
CA PRO A 543 23.90 4.92 4.23
C PRO A 543 23.85 4.37 5.68
N PRO A 544 25.00 4.03 6.28
CA PRO A 544 25.04 3.57 7.67
C PRO A 544 24.74 4.73 8.63
N LEU A 545 24.08 4.42 9.74
CA LEU A 545 23.84 5.36 10.83
C LEU A 545 25.04 5.47 11.78
N TYR A 546 25.79 4.37 11.93
CA TYR A 546 26.91 4.30 12.88
C TYR A 546 28.15 3.66 12.25
N ARG A 547 29.31 4.14 12.73
CA ARG A 547 30.58 3.45 12.60
C ARG A 547 31.06 3.08 13.99
N VAL A 548 31.31 1.80 14.19
CA VAL A 548 31.84 1.29 15.46
C VAL A 548 33.27 0.81 15.22
N THR A 549 34.21 1.29 16.01
CA THR A 549 35.61 0.89 15.92
C THR A 549 36.03 0.17 17.21
N ARG A 550 36.54 -1.08 17.05
CA ARG A 550 37.12 -1.89 18.16
C ARG A 550 38.47 -2.43 17.73
N LYS A 551 39.50 -2.24 18.56
CA LYS A 551 40.87 -2.74 18.29
C LYS A 551 41.32 -2.51 16.84
N LYS A 552 41.12 -1.32 16.27
CA LYS A 552 41.45 -0.89 14.90
C LYS A 552 40.63 -1.53 13.77
N VAL A 553 39.62 -2.32 14.10
CA VAL A 553 38.65 -2.83 13.13
C VAL A 553 37.38 -1.98 13.19
N SER A 554 36.94 -1.45 12.07
CA SER A 554 35.71 -0.67 11.95
C SER A 554 34.60 -1.51 11.34
N ARG A 555 33.41 -1.40 11.90
CA ARG A 555 32.18 -1.97 11.36
C ARG A 555 31.16 -0.84 11.17
N TYR A 556 30.39 -0.90 10.08
CA TYR A 556 29.28 0.00 9.81
C TYR A 556 27.97 -0.67 10.19
N ILE A 557 27.07 0.10 10.77
CA ILE A 557 25.77 -0.37 11.28
C ILE A 557 24.68 0.52 10.71
N GLN A 558 23.63 -0.10 10.18
CA GLN A 558 22.60 0.62 9.41
C GLN A 558 21.37 1.03 10.21
N SER A 559 21.14 0.44 11.39
CA SER A 559 19.96 0.72 12.21
C SER A 559 20.26 0.75 13.70
N GLU A 560 19.40 1.43 14.47
CA GLU A 560 19.46 1.41 15.95
C GLU A 560 19.36 -0.03 16.48
N LYS A 561 18.48 -0.83 15.89
CA LYS A 561 18.30 -2.23 16.27
C LYS A 561 19.60 -3.04 16.10
N GLU A 562 20.24 -2.91 14.92
CA GLU A 562 21.53 -3.57 14.67
C GLU A 562 22.63 -3.10 15.65
N MET A 563 22.56 -1.83 16.09
CA MET A 563 23.48 -1.31 17.09
C MET A 563 23.24 -1.95 18.46
N ASP A 564 21.99 -2.01 18.88
CA ASP A 564 21.61 -2.67 20.13
C ASP A 564 22.01 -4.15 20.14
N ASP A 565 21.67 -4.87 19.08
CA ASP A 565 22.05 -6.28 18.92
C ASP A 565 23.58 -6.46 19.00
N TYR A 566 24.33 -5.57 18.34
CA TYR A 566 25.79 -5.61 18.37
C TYR A 566 26.38 -5.32 19.74
N LEU A 567 25.84 -4.32 20.45
CA LEU A 567 26.26 -3.98 21.81
C LEU A 567 25.96 -5.10 22.80
N LEU A 568 24.82 -5.75 22.67
CA LEU A 568 24.42 -6.89 23.49
C LEU A 568 25.32 -8.11 23.23
N ASP A 569 25.57 -8.45 21.96
CA ASP A 569 26.47 -9.54 21.60
C ASP A 569 27.88 -9.34 22.18
N LEU A 570 28.39 -8.11 22.15
CA LEU A 570 29.67 -7.76 22.76
C LEU A 570 29.60 -7.82 24.29
N GLY A 571 28.52 -7.29 24.88
CA GLY A 571 28.33 -7.28 26.32
C GLY A 571 28.22 -8.66 26.95
N MET A 572 27.68 -9.61 26.18
CA MET A 572 27.52 -11.01 26.59
C MET A 572 28.80 -11.85 26.47
N SER A 573 29.79 -11.39 25.68
CA SER A 573 30.94 -12.24 25.33
C SER A 573 31.76 -12.68 26.55
N ASP A 574 31.81 -11.84 27.59
CA ASP A 574 32.73 -12.00 28.72
C ASP A 574 31.99 -12.07 30.08
N ILE A 575 30.66 -12.41 30.07
CA ILE A 575 29.85 -12.51 31.29
C ILE A 575 29.13 -13.85 31.39
N LYS A 576 28.88 -14.25 32.65
CA LYS A 576 28.01 -15.39 33.00
C LYS A 576 26.87 -14.86 33.87
N ILE A 577 25.64 -15.23 33.52
CA ILE A 577 24.45 -14.81 34.24
C ILE A 577 23.86 -16.01 34.97
N SER A 578 23.54 -15.83 36.25
CA SER A 578 22.81 -16.81 37.05
C SER A 578 21.59 -16.16 37.73
N LEU A 579 20.51 -16.96 37.81
CA LEU A 579 19.29 -16.64 38.54
C LEU A 579 19.28 -17.31 39.89
N LYS A 580 18.69 -16.67 40.89
CA LYS A 580 18.50 -17.21 42.27
C LYS A 580 19.75 -17.71 42.95
N GLY A 581 20.88 -17.03 42.77
CA GLY A 581 22.13 -17.35 43.50
C GLY A 581 22.80 -18.63 43.04
N ASP A 582 23.81 -18.56 42.27
CA ASP A 582 24.82 -19.56 41.78
C ASP A 582 24.34 -20.99 41.37
N GLU A 583 23.05 -21.34 41.51
CA GLU A 583 22.56 -22.70 41.22
C GLU A 583 22.16 -22.96 39.78
N GLU A 584 21.84 -21.91 38.98
CA GLU A 584 21.49 -22.04 37.55
C GLU A 584 22.21 -20.98 36.71
N ILE A 585 23.27 -21.40 36.00
CA ILE A 585 23.93 -20.60 34.97
C ILE A 585 23.12 -20.73 33.70
N ILE A 586 22.61 -19.61 33.18
CA ILE A 586 21.86 -19.55 31.92
C ILE A 586 22.81 -19.84 30.74
N SER A 587 22.44 -20.73 29.85
CA SER A 587 23.20 -21.01 28.62
C SER A 587 23.21 -19.77 27.71
N LYS A 588 24.16 -19.67 26.72
CA LYS A 588 24.23 -18.54 25.81
C LYS A 588 22.97 -18.42 24.93
N GLU A 589 22.40 -19.52 24.53
CA GLU A 589 21.18 -19.60 23.74
C GLU A 589 19.97 -19.10 24.51
N GLU A 590 19.80 -19.55 25.76
CA GLU A 590 18.74 -19.10 26.66
C GLU A 590 18.89 -17.62 27.02
N LEU A 591 20.13 -17.18 27.26
CA LEU A 591 20.42 -15.77 27.52
C LEU A 591 20.01 -14.88 26.36
N LYS A 592 20.28 -15.30 25.13
CA LYS A 592 19.84 -14.56 23.95
C LYS A 592 18.32 -14.44 23.87
N VAL A 593 17.59 -15.54 24.11
CA VAL A 593 16.13 -15.54 24.15
C VAL A 593 15.60 -14.63 25.26
N LEU A 594 16.22 -14.64 26.42
CA LEU A 594 15.85 -13.76 27.54
C LEU A 594 16.06 -12.29 27.18
N LEU A 595 17.21 -11.94 26.59
CA LEU A 595 17.52 -10.57 26.21
C LEU A 595 16.61 -10.07 25.09
N ASP A 596 16.35 -10.87 24.07
CA ASP A 596 15.38 -10.53 23.01
C ASP A 596 13.99 -10.26 23.61
N THR A 597 13.58 -11.09 24.59
CA THR A 597 12.30 -10.89 25.30
C THR A 597 12.29 -9.60 26.15
N ILE A 598 13.42 -9.24 26.78
CA ILE A 598 13.54 -8.00 27.56
C ILE A 598 13.53 -6.77 26.61
N LEU A 599 14.13 -6.87 25.43
CA LEU A 599 14.10 -5.80 24.42
C LEU A 599 12.69 -5.57 23.89
N ASP A 600 11.95 -6.63 23.58
CA ASP A 600 10.55 -6.54 23.20
C ASP A 600 9.74 -5.85 24.31
N MET A 601 9.98 -6.23 25.56
CA MET A 601 9.36 -5.60 26.72
C MET A 601 9.72 -4.12 26.85
N GLU A 602 11.00 -3.75 26.71
CA GLU A 602 11.46 -2.34 26.74
C GLU A 602 10.73 -1.49 25.70
N SER A 603 10.55 -2.04 24.49
CA SER A 603 9.80 -1.39 23.41
C SER A 603 8.34 -1.13 23.80
N LEU A 604 7.67 -2.14 24.42
CA LEU A 604 6.28 -2.00 24.89
C LEU A 604 6.17 -1.02 26.05
N VAL A 605 7.06 -1.11 27.03
CA VAL A 605 7.13 -0.15 28.16
C VAL A 605 7.26 1.28 27.64
N SER A 606 8.17 1.50 26.70
CA SER A 606 8.37 2.83 26.09
C SER A 606 7.10 3.34 25.38
N ARG A 607 6.29 2.46 24.78
CA ARG A 607 5.00 2.85 24.17
C ARG A 607 3.98 3.27 25.23
N ILE A 608 3.87 2.51 26.31
CA ILE A 608 2.96 2.83 27.42
C ILE A 608 3.36 4.17 28.05
N GLU A 609 4.64 4.38 28.30
CA GLU A 609 5.15 5.64 28.89
C GLU A 609 4.92 6.85 27.99
N ARG A 610 4.97 6.70 26.65
CA ARG A 610 4.59 7.76 25.69
C ARG A 610 3.11 8.12 25.75
N LYS A 611 2.24 7.21 26.21
CA LYS A 611 0.81 7.48 26.43
C LYS A 611 0.54 8.23 27.75
N GLY A 612 1.61 8.59 28.49
CA GLY A 612 1.52 9.36 29.74
C GLY A 612 1.27 8.53 30.99
N ILE A 613 1.46 7.22 30.91
CA ILE A 613 1.32 6.30 32.06
C ILE A 613 2.68 5.69 32.34
N THR A 614 3.15 5.78 33.56
CA THR A 614 4.37 5.06 33.96
C THR A 614 4.08 3.55 33.96
N PHE A 615 5.07 2.75 33.56
CA PHE A 615 4.90 1.28 33.57
C PHE A 615 4.57 0.75 34.99
N ARG A 616 5.05 1.41 36.02
CA ARG A 616 4.70 1.09 37.43
C ARG A 616 3.22 1.31 37.71
N GLU A 617 2.65 2.45 37.28
CA GLU A 617 1.22 2.74 37.43
C GLU A 617 0.37 1.74 36.66
N PHE A 618 0.77 1.45 35.41
CA PHE A 618 0.11 0.46 34.58
C PHE A 618 0.08 -0.94 35.24
N MET A 619 1.20 -1.40 35.75
CA MET A 619 1.28 -2.68 36.45
C MET A 619 0.50 -2.71 37.79
N SER A 620 0.40 -1.56 38.48
CA SER A 620 -0.36 -1.43 39.73
C SER A 620 -1.87 -1.34 39.49
N ALA A 621 -2.29 -1.02 38.26
CA ALA A 621 -3.67 -0.89 37.86
C ALA A 621 -4.34 -2.22 37.46
N LYS A 622 -3.76 -3.37 37.79
CA LYS A 622 -4.40 -4.67 37.56
C LYS A 622 -5.70 -4.78 38.35
N ASN A 623 -6.73 -5.36 37.73
CA ASN A 623 -8.00 -5.61 38.41
C ASN A 623 -7.91 -6.82 39.40
N ALA A 624 -9.01 -7.09 40.09
CA ALA A 624 -9.10 -8.21 41.05
C ALA A 624 -8.87 -9.59 40.39
N ALA A 625 -9.06 -9.71 39.09
CA ALA A 625 -8.78 -10.92 38.29
C ALA A 625 -7.34 -10.95 37.74
N ASN A 626 -6.47 -10.01 38.14
CA ASN A 626 -5.07 -9.87 37.71
C ASN A 626 -4.91 -9.52 36.19
N ILE A 627 -5.95 -8.93 35.58
CA ILE A 627 -5.96 -8.47 34.18
C ILE A 627 -5.38 -7.06 34.14
N LEU A 628 -4.53 -6.78 33.16
CA LEU A 628 -4.00 -5.44 32.89
C LEU A 628 -5.07 -4.51 32.29
N PRO A 629 -4.99 -3.18 32.48
CA PRO A 629 -5.96 -2.26 31.94
C PRO A 629 -5.83 -2.15 30.43
N ARG A 630 -6.98 -2.14 29.74
CA ARG A 630 -7.08 -1.94 28.29
C ARG A 630 -7.35 -0.49 27.91
N PHE A 631 -7.98 0.27 28.79
CA PHE A 631 -8.31 1.67 28.54
C PHE A 631 -7.90 2.54 29.73
N GLN A 632 -7.30 3.69 29.43
CA GLN A 632 -7.16 4.81 30.34
C GLN A 632 -8.22 5.85 30.00
N VAL A 633 -9.09 6.13 30.93
CA VAL A 633 -10.22 7.04 30.77
C VAL A 633 -10.01 8.28 31.64
N THR A 634 -10.14 9.46 31.08
CA THR A 634 -10.08 10.71 31.82
C THR A 634 -11.50 11.17 32.12
N LEU A 635 -11.91 11.03 33.37
CA LEU A 635 -13.20 11.44 33.90
C LEU A 635 -12.98 12.57 34.90
N HIS A 636 -13.46 13.78 34.60
CA HIS A 636 -13.40 14.95 35.51
C HIS A 636 -12.02 15.16 36.16
N ASP A 637 -10.97 15.23 35.34
CA ASP A 637 -9.58 15.36 35.74
C ASP A 637 -9.03 14.17 36.60
N ARG A 638 -9.76 13.06 36.64
CA ARG A 638 -9.30 11.83 37.25
C ARG A 638 -9.06 10.75 36.21
N ILE A 639 -8.00 10.04 36.37
CA ILE A 639 -7.67 8.89 35.54
C ILE A 639 -8.34 7.64 36.16
N GLN A 640 -9.11 6.96 35.33
CA GLN A 640 -9.69 5.65 35.63
C GLN A 640 -9.25 4.63 34.61
N PHE A 641 -9.24 3.35 34.95
CA PHE A 641 -8.91 2.28 34.03
C PHE A 641 -10.12 1.41 33.77
N ALA A 642 -10.33 1.02 32.51
CA ALA A 642 -11.30 0.02 32.11
C ALA A 642 -10.57 -1.16 31.45
N TYR A 643 -11.14 -2.37 31.63
CA TYR A 643 -10.49 -3.62 31.25
C TYR A 643 -11.25 -4.33 30.11
N SER A 644 -12.37 -3.77 29.69
CA SER A 644 -13.18 -4.25 28.58
C SER A 644 -13.92 -3.08 27.91
N TYR A 645 -14.43 -3.30 26.68
CA TYR A 645 -15.30 -2.34 26.01
C TYR A 645 -16.60 -2.10 26.78
N ASP A 646 -17.15 -3.14 27.44
CA ASP A 646 -18.36 -3.01 28.24
C ASP A 646 -18.15 -2.06 29.44
N GLU A 647 -16.99 -2.14 30.09
CA GLU A 647 -16.62 -1.21 31.18
C GLU A 647 -16.38 0.21 30.65
N LEU A 648 -15.77 0.36 29.49
CA LEU A 648 -15.60 1.65 28.84
C LEU A 648 -16.95 2.29 28.50
N ASP A 649 -17.87 1.53 27.92
CA ASP A 649 -19.23 2.00 27.61
C ASP A 649 -20.02 2.36 28.87
N ALA A 650 -19.84 1.62 29.96
CA ALA A 650 -20.44 1.95 31.24
C ALA A 650 -19.94 3.32 31.76
N LEU A 651 -18.62 3.56 31.71
CA LEU A 651 -18.03 4.84 32.09
C LEU A 651 -18.49 6.00 31.18
N ARG A 652 -18.68 5.72 29.90
CA ARG A 652 -19.20 6.70 28.94
C ARG A 652 -20.66 7.10 29.25
N LEU A 653 -21.49 6.13 29.60
CA LEU A 653 -22.88 6.40 30.00
C LEU A 653 -22.94 7.20 31.31
N GLU A 654 -22.07 6.87 32.27
CA GLU A 654 -21.96 7.60 33.53
C GLU A 654 -21.53 9.05 33.29
N ASP A 655 -20.54 9.30 32.46
CA ASP A 655 -20.06 10.63 32.08
C ASP A 655 -21.19 11.44 31.38
N GLU A 656 -21.91 10.83 30.45
CA GLU A 656 -23.01 11.47 29.74
C GLU A 656 -24.17 11.85 30.69
N GLU A 657 -24.49 10.99 31.66
CA GLU A 657 -25.53 11.31 32.66
C GLU A 657 -25.09 12.44 33.59
N GLN A 658 -23.83 12.47 33.99
CA GLN A 658 -23.29 13.55 34.80
C GLN A 658 -23.23 14.86 34.01
N GLN A 659 -22.84 14.85 32.75
CA GLN A 659 -22.88 16.03 31.87
C GLN A 659 -24.34 16.56 31.68
N LYS A 660 -25.30 15.66 31.52
CA LYS A 660 -26.75 16.04 31.45
C LYS A 660 -27.22 16.69 32.76
N THR A 661 -26.78 16.17 33.88
CA THR A 661 -27.16 16.73 35.20
C THR A 661 -26.54 18.11 35.37
N HIS A 662 -25.24 18.26 35.08
CA HIS A 662 -24.58 19.58 35.14
C HIS A 662 -25.18 20.59 34.17
N HIS A 663 -25.54 20.17 32.95
CA HIS A 663 -26.24 21.03 31.97
C HIS A 663 -27.61 21.48 32.49
N ARG A 664 -28.37 20.58 33.15
CA ARG A 664 -29.66 20.94 33.78
C ARG A 664 -29.48 21.94 34.93
N GLU A 665 -28.48 21.75 35.78
CA GLU A 665 -28.17 22.67 36.87
C GLU A 665 -27.77 24.05 36.35
N LYS A 666 -26.95 24.08 35.30
CA LYS A 666 -26.55 25.31 34.63
C LYS A 666 -27.73 26.03 33.99
N LEU A 667 -28.63 25.30 33.33
CA LEU A 667 -29.89 25.88 32.80
C LEU A 667 -30.84 26.41 33.87
N ALA A 668 -30.90 25.76 35.04
CA ALA A 668 -31.69 26.20 36.16
C ALA A 668 -31.16 27.50 36.78
N SER A 669 -29.86 27.79 36.64
CA SER A 669 -29.22 29.01 37.15
C SER A 669 -29.32 30.21 36.20
N ILE A 670 -29.79 30.02 34.96
CA ILE A 670 -29.94 31.09 33.95
C ILE A 670 -31.37 31.63 34.01
N PRO A 671 -31.60 32.95 34.10
CA PRO A 671 -32.92 33.57 34.02
C PRO A 671 -33.64 33.19 32.72
N GLU A 672 -34.99 33.04 32.78
CA GLU A 672 -35.76 32.58 31.61
C GLU A 672 -35.62 33.49 30.38
N GLU A 673 -35.40 34.79 30.60
CA GLU A 673 -35.24 35.80 29.54
C GLU A 673 -33.87 35.66 28.78
N GLU A 674 -32.91 34.96 29.34
CA GLU A 674 -31.58 34.73 28.76
C GLU A 674 -31.42 33.33 28.14
N LYS A 675 -32.43 32.47 28.20
CA LYS A 675 -32.37 31.11 27.59
C LYS A 675 -32.55 31.18 26.08
N THR A 676 -31.53 30.84 25.33
CA THR A 676 -31.58 30.73 23.85
C THR A 676 -31.99 29.32 23.43
N PRO A 677 -32.58 29.12 22.23
CA PRO A 677 -32.89 27.78 21.71
C PRO A 677 -31.67 26.84 21.65
N GLU A 678 -30.49 27.41 21.43
CA GLU A 678 -29.24 26.67 21.41
C GLU A 678 -28.77 26.22 22.80
N SER A 679 -29.06 27.01 23.85
CA SER A 679 -28.73 26.64 25.23
C SER A 679 -29.61 25.51 25.79
N LEU A 680 -30.79 25.27 25.17
CA LEU A 680 -31.70 24.18 25.54
C LEU A 680 -31.31 22.82 25.00
N VAL A 681 -30.45 22.78 23.99
CA VAL A 681 -29.99 21.53 23.36
C VAL A 681 -28.75 21.02 24.10
N PHE A 682 -28.87 19.84 24.65
CA PHE A 682 -27.71 19.17 25.26
C PHE A 682 -26.83 18.51 24.17
N HIS A 683 -25.55 18.85 24.15
CA HIS A 683 -24.54 18.16 23.38
C HIS A 683 -23.56 17.53 24.35
N ALA A 684 -23.52 16.20 24.36
CA ALA A 684 -22.52 15.47 25.16
C ALA A 684 -21.11 15.77 24.66
N ALA A 685 -20.22 16.17 25.55
CA ALA A 685 -18.80 16.20 25.26
C ALA A 685 -18.30 14.76 25.13
N ARG A 686 -17.38 14.54 24.20
CA ARG A 686 -16.83 13.19 23.95
C ARG A 686 -15.96 12.79 25.11
N LEU A 687 -16.18 11.61 25.70
CA LEU A 687 -15.32 11.04 26.71
C LEU A 687 -13.90 10.88 26.14
N HIS A 688 -12.91 11.38 26.88
CA HIS A 688 -11.51 11.23 26.50
C HIS A 688 -10.95 9.93 27.08
N PHE A 689 -10.52 9.02 26.20
CA PHE A 689 -9.85 7.79 26.60
C PHE A 689 -8.67 7.48 25.68
N ILE A 690 -7.73 6.70 26.20
CA ILE A 690 -6.57 6.18 25.47
C ILE A 690 -6.63 4.66 25.57
N GLU A 691 -6.61 3.97 24.45
CA GLU A 691 -6.56 2.52 24.39
C GLU A 691 -5.11 2.02 24.55
N LEU A 692 -4.94 1.00 25.39
CA LEU A 692 -3.66 0.41 25.75
C LEU A 692 -3.55 -0.96 25.08
N TYR A 693 -3.14 -0.99 23.82
CA TYR A 693 -3.04 -2.18 22.98
C TYR A 693 -1.90 -3.14 23.37
N GLU A 694 -1.10 -2.77 24.37
CA GLU A 694 0.10 -3.51 24.77
C GLU A 694 -0.20 -4.72 25.67
N GLU A 695 -1.43 -4.86 26.14
CA GLU A 695 -1.82 -5.93 27.10
C GLU A 695 -1.53 -7.33 26.57
N ASP A 696 -2.00 -7.66 25.38
CA ASP A 696 -1.84 -8.99 24.79
C ASP A 696 -0.38 -9.34 24.53
N HIS A 697 0.39 -8.36 24.05
CA HIS A 697 1.82 -8.53 23.84
C HIS A 697 2.58 -8.72 25.15
N LEU A 698 2.21 -8.01 26.21
CA LEU A 698 2.79 -8.18 27.56
C LEU A 698 2.43 -9.53 28.15
N ASN A 699 1.22 -10.04 27.93
CA ASN A 699 0.83 -11.37 28.33
C ASN A 699 1.68 -12.45 27.64
N ALA A 700 1.93 -12.32 26.33
CA ALA A 700 2.82 -13.22 25.60
C ALA A 700 4.28 -13.15 26.10
N ILE A 701 4.77 -11.97 26.45
CA ILE A 701 6.09 -11.77 27.07
C ILE A 701 6.11 -12.39 28.46
N SER A 702 5.06 -12.21 29.27
CA SER A 702 4.93 -12.82 30.60
C SER A 702 5.10 -14.34 30.55
N ASP A 703 4.48 -14.99 29.58
CA ASP A 703 4.60 -16.45 29.46
C ASP A 703 6.02 -16.90 29.06
N LYS A 704 6.72 -16.11 28.25
CA LYS A 704 8.14 -16.36 27.93
C LYS A 704 9.03 -16.17 29.18
N LEU A 705 8.81 -15.10 29.96
CA LEU A 705 9.58 -14.81 31.19
C LEU A 705 9.33 -15.82 32.28
N LYS A 706 8.13 -16.39 32.39
CA LYS A 706 7.82 -17.46 33.36
C LYS A 706 8.72 -18.69 33.21
N ASN A 707 9.19 -18.99 31.99
CA ASN A 707 10.13 -20.08 31.77
C ASN A 707 11.47 -19.88 32.49
N PHE A 708 11.80 -18.62 32.81
CA PHE A 708 12.98 -18.24 33.59
C PHE A 708 12.64 -17.94 35.06
N GLY A 709 11.39 -18.13 35.46
CA GLY A 709 10.94 -17.80 36.83
C GLY A 709 10.89 -16.29 37.12
N ILE A 710 10.74 -15.47 36.08
CA ILE A 710 10.74 -13.99 36.06
C ILE A 710 9.32 -13.50 35.78
N GLU A 711 8.90 -12.42 36.45
CA GLU A 711 7.61 -11.77 36.28
C GLU A 711 7.78 -10.43 35.56
N LEU A 712 6.70 -9.94 34.89
CA LEU A 712 6.71 -8.63 34.21
C LEU A 712 7.11 -7.47 35.14
N LYS A 713 6.69 -7.52 36.41
CA LYS A 713 7.03 -6.48 37.41
C LYS A 713 8.54 -6.35 37.64
N ASP A 714 9.30 -7.44 37.48
CA ASP A 714 10.74 -7.50 37.73
C ASP A 714 11.55 -6.66 36.72
N TYR A 715 10.90 -6.13 35.69
CA TYR A 715 11.54 -5.21 34.79
C TYR A 715 11.96 -3.90 35.47
N ILE A 716 11.11 -3.36 36.34
CA ILE A 716 11.30 -2.04 36.97
C ILE A 716 11.17 -2.10 38.53
N ILE A 717 10.46 -3.10 39.06
CA ILE A 717 10.18 -3.21 40.50
C ILE A 717 11.19 -4.17 41.11
N ALA A 718 12.03 -3.64 42.04
CA ALA A 718 13.01 -4.45 42.77
C ALA A 718 12.36 -5.21 43.91
N ASP A 719 11.60 -6.27 43.56
CA ASP A 719 10.88 -7.09 44.55
C ASP A 719 11.04 -8.58 44.20
N GLY A 720 12.12 -9.16 44.71
CA GLY A 720 12.36 -10.60 44.68
C GLY A 720 13.23 -11.13 43.54
N LEU A 721 13.55 -10.36 42.51
CA LEU A 721 14.52 -10.78 41.50
C LEU A 721 15.94 -10.70 42.04
N GLU A 722 16.66 -11.81 41.97
CA GLU A 722 18.11 -11.89 42.19
C GLU A 722 18.77 -12.40 40.89
N LEU A 723 19.35 -11.48 40.12
CA LEU A 723 20.09 -11.78 38.93
C LEU A 723 21.56 -11.41 39.16
N ASP A 724 22.41 -12.41 39.14
CA ASP A 724 23.84 -12.24 39.39
C ASP A 724 24.61 -12.32 38.05
N ILE A 725 25.38 -11.29 37.75
CA ILE A 725 26.27 -11.21 36.57
C ILE A 725 27.71 -11.35 37.10
N LYS A 726 28.46 -12.34 36.57
CA LYS A 726 29.87 -12.53 36.83
C LYS A 726 30.70 -12.10 35.62
N GLU A 727 31.65 -11.21 35.80
CA GLU A 727 32.69 -10.86 34.81
C GLU A 727 33.88 -11.86 34.95
N ASP A 728 34.77 -11.90 33.94
CA ASP A 728 35.93 -12.83 33.90
C ASP A 728 36.88 -12.71 35.13
N ASP A 729 36.87 -11.58 35.84
CA ASP A 729 37.69 -11.36 37.08
C ASP A 729 37.00 -11.86 38.35
N ASP A 730 36.04 -12.76 38.32
CA ASP A 730 35.27 -13.29 39.44
C ASP A 730 34.46 -12.24 40.23
N LYS A 731 34.33 -11.03 39.68
CA LYS A 731 33.52 -10.00 40.29
C LYS A 731 32.05 -10.26 40.02
N LYS A 732 31.32 -10.58 41.12
CA LYS A 732 29.88 -10.81 41.08
C LYS A 732 29.14 -9.51 41.33
N ILE A 733 28.22 -9.16 40.45
CA ILE A 733 27.35 -7.99 40.58
C ILE A 733 25.91 -8.48 40.58
N ARG A 734 25.13 -8.06 41.57
CA ARG A 734 23.74 -8.44 41.72
C ARG A 734 22.81 -7.33 41.26
N PHE A 735 21.82 -7.69 40.42
CA PHE A 735 20.76 -6.82 39.94
C PHE A 735 19.40 -7.30 40.46
N HIS A 736 18.52 -6.32 40.73
CA HIS A 736 17.18 -6.56 41.24
C HIS A 736 16.09 -6.18 40.22
N THR A 737 16.50 -5.65 39.07
CA THR A 737 15.60 -5.36 37.95
C THR A 737 16.22 -5.82 36.64
N LEU A 738 15.38 -6.22 35.68
CA LEU A 738 15.84 -6.60 34.34
C LEU A 738 16.39 -5.41 33.58
N ARG A 739 15.84 -4.21 33.81
CA ARG A 739 16.28 -2.96 33.17
C ARG A 739 17.73 -2.64 33.55
N ASP A 740 18.06 -2.67 34.83
CA ASP A 740 19.42 -2.38 35.28
C ASP A 740 20.43 -3.41 34.78
N ALA A 741 20.02 -4.69 34.70
CA ALA A 741 20.85 -5.76 34.15
C ALA A 741 21.09 -5.54 32.62
N LEU A 742 20.07 -5.17 31.85
CA LEU A 742 20.16 -4.87 30.42
C LEU A 742 21.08 -3.67 30.18
N ASP A 743 20.90 -2.60 30.96
CA ASP A 743 21.73 -1.40 30.88
C ASP A 743 23.20 -1.70 31.20
N PHE A 744 23.45 -2.56 32.18
CA PHE A 744 24.81 -3.03 32.51
C PHE A 744 25.42 -3.80 31.34
N ILE A 745 24.69 -4.73 30.72
CA ILE A 745 25.16 -5.51 29.57
C ILE A 745 25.49 -4.58 28.38
N ARG A 746 24.61 -3.62 28.07
CA ARG A 746 24.85 -2.58 27.06
C ARG A 746 26.09 -1.74 27.38
N HIS A 747 26.24 -1.34 28.65
CA HIS A 747 27.41 -0.58 29.09
C HIS A 747 28.68 -1.41 28.95
N ASN A 748 28.65 -2.69 29.33
CA ASN A 748 29.78 -3.62 29.14
C ASN A 748 30.16 -3.77 27.67
N GLY A 749 29.16 -3.91 26.79
CA GLY A 749 29.38 -3.95 25.34
C GLY A 749 30.03 -2.69 24.74
N ARG A 750 29.87 -1.53 25.41
CA ARG A 750 30.51 -0.26 25.01
C ARG A 750 31.96 -0.15 25.45
N LYS A 751 32.46 -1.03 26.31
CA LYS A 751 33.85 -0.96 26.77
C LYS A 751 34.82 -1.23 25.61
N GLY A 752 35.76 -0.31 25.41
CA GLY A 752 36.80 -0.44 24.38
C GLY A 752 36.33 -0.30 22.94
N ILE A 753 35.16 0.30 22.73
CA ILE A 753 34.69 0.69 21.41
C ILE A 753 34.54 2.19 21.28
N GLU A 754 34.80 2.68 20.08
CA GLU A 754 34.52 4.04 19.67
C GLU A 754 33.33 4.04 18.73
N ILE A 755 32.28 4.80 19.07
CA ILE A 755 31.04 4.88 18.29
C ILE A 755 30.98 6.28 17.67
N GLN A 756 30.91 6.33 16.35
CA GLN A 756 30.64 7.55 15.58
C GLN A 756 29.25 7.43 14.98
N ARG A 757 28.35 8.36 15.29
CA ARG A 757 27.03 8.48 14.65
C ARG A 757 27.14 9.43 13.47
N TYR A 758 26.61 9.04 12.31
CA TYR A 758 26.48 9.89 11.14
C TYR A 758 25.08 10.50 11.08
N LYS A 759 25.01 11.83 11.11
CA LYS A 759 23.76 12.57 10.92
C LYS A 759 23.55 12.93 9.44
N GLY A 760 24.63 13.15 8.71
CA GLY A 760 24.60 13.49 7.30
C GLY A 760 25.72 12.85 6.49
N LEU A 761 25.48 12.72 5.19
CA LEU A 761 26.43 12.18 4.21
C LEU A 761 27.71 13.01 4.11
N ALA A 762 27.63 14.31 4.41
CA ALA A 762 28.76 15.21 4.39
C ALA A 762 29.83 14.89 5.47
N GLU A 763 29.46 14.14 6.51
CA GLU A 763 30.37 13.68 7.56
C GLU A 763 31.22 12.48 7.11
N MET A 764 30.84 11.84 6.00
CA MET A 764 31.56 10.70 5.45
C MET A 764 32.62 11.15 4.43
N ASN A 765 33.82 10.63 4.58
CA ASN A 765 34.84 10.84 3.56
C ASN A 765 34.56 9.98 2.29
N PRO A 766 35.24 10.26 1.16
CA PRO A 766 34.98 9.55 -0.09
C PRO A 766 35.11 8.03 -0.01
N ASP A 767 36.09 7.50 0.71
CA ASP A 767 36.32 6.07 0.85
C ASP A 767 35.23 5.39 1.68
N GLN A 768 34.80 6.04 2.77
CA GLN A 768 33.69 5.59 3.60
C GLN A 768 32.38 5.54 2.80
N LEU A 769 32.10 6.59 2.04
CA LEU A 769 30.88 6.66 1.21
C LEU A 769 30.89 5.60 0.12
N TRP A 770 32.08 5.35 -0.49
CA TRP A 770 32.25 4.26 -1.44
C TRP A 770 31.95 2.90 -0.80
N GLU A 771 32.67 2.55 0.27
CA GLU A 771 32.60 1.23 0.91
C GLU A 771 31.21 0.85 1.42
N THR A 772 30.42 1.84 1.83
CA THR A 772 29.13 1.62 2.51
C THR A 772 27.90 1.81 1.62
N THR A 773 27.96 2.78 0.69
CA THR A 773 26.76 3.29 0.02
C THR A 773 26.86 3.25 -1.51
N MET A 774 28.08 3.24 -2.08
CA MET A 774 28.25 3.37 -3.53
C MET A 774 28.82 2.10 -4.19
N ASP A 775 29.58 1.28 -3.48
CA ASP A 775 30.12 0.02 -4.01
C ASP A 775 28.99 -0.97 -4.32
N PRO A 776 28.77 -1.37 -5.59
CA PRO A 776 27.73 -2.32 -5.96
C PRO A 776 27.76 -3.66 -5.23
N ALA A 777 28.97 -4.08 -4.75
CA ALA A 777 29.15 -5.35 -4.06
C ALA A 777 28.73 -5.29 -2.57
N ARG A 778 28.66 -4.10 -1.97
CA ARG A 778 28.46 -3.92 -0.51
C ARG A 778 27.25 -3.07 -0.15
N ARG A 779 26.86 -2.14 -1.03
CA ARG A 779 25.77 -1.20 -0.76
C ARG A 779 24.42 -1.90 -0.63
N THR A 780 23.55 -1.31 0.19
CA THR A 780 22.15 -1.69 0.27
C THR A 780 21.30 -0.60 -0.41
N LEU A 781 20.43 -1.02 -1.33
CA LEU A 781 19.50 -0.15 -2.02
C LEU A 781 18.07 -0.64 -1.80
N ILE A 782 17.15 0.26 -1.44
CA ILE A 782 15.73 -0.01 -1.47
C ILE A 782 15.22 0.30 -2.88
N LYS A 783 14.63 -0.68 -3.55
CA LYS A 783 13.95 -0.50 -4.82
C LYS A 783 12.59 0.16 -4.57
N VAL A 784 12.31 1.24 -5.28
CA VAL A 784 11.01 1.92 -5.22
C VAL A 784 10.03 1.20 -6.15
N THR A 785 8.97 0.65 -5.57
CA THR A 785 7.89 0.01 -6.33
C THR A 785 6.56 0.64 -5.95
N VAL A 786 5.61 0.67 -6.89
CA VAL A 786 4.24 1.14 -6.66
C VAL A 786 3.30 -0.01 -7.01
N PRO A 787 3.02 -0.90 -6.05
CA PRO A 787 2.09 -2.01 -6.26
C PRO A 787 0.67 -1.47 -6.51
N ASP A 788 0.39 -0.27 -6.05
CA ASP A 788 -0.91 0.39 -6.05
C ASP A 788 -0.81 1.88 -6.39
N MET A 789 -1.16 2.21 -7.64
CA MET A 789 -1.15 3.60 -8.12
C MET A 789 -2.19 4.48 -7.42
N VAL A 790 -3.35 3.90 -7.01
CA VAL A 790 -4.41 4.68 -6.34
C VAL A 790 -4.00 5.05 -4.93
N ALA A 791 -3.56 4.06 -4.14
CA ALA A 791 -3.10 4.31 -2.78
C ALA A 791 -1.89 5.25 -2.75
N ALA A 792 -0.94 5.07 -3.68
CA ALA A 792 0.19 5.98 -3.81
C ALA A 792 -0.29 7.40 -4.16
N GLY A 793 -1.20 7.54 -5.13
CA GLY A 793 -1.79 8.83 -5.50
C GLY A 793 -2.50 9.51 -4.34
N TYR A 794 -3.32 8.77 -3.59
CA TYR A 794 -4.00 9.25 -2.39
C TYR A 794 -3.00 9.70 -1.32
N MET A 795 -1.98 8.89 -1.05
CA MET A 795 -0.95 9.21 -0.06
C MET A 795 -0.15 10.46 -0.44
N PHE A 796 0.26 10.62 -1.71
CA PHE A 796 0.93 11.82 -2.17
C PHE A 796 0.03 13.06 -2.07
N THR A 797 -1.24 12.97 -2.45
CA THR A 797 -2.19 14.08 -2.34
C THR A 797 -2.40 14.45 -0.86
N MET A 798 -2.57 13.50 0.02
CA MET A 798 -2.77 13.73 1.45
C MET A 798 -1.54 14.35 2.11
N LEU A 799 -0.34 13.79 1.88
CA LEU A 799 0.89 14.25 2.54
C LEU A 799 1.45 15.52 1.91
N MET A 800 1.38 15.65 0.59
CA MET A 800 2.06 16.69 -0.18
C MET A 800 1.09 17.71 -0.79
N GLY A 801 -0.22 17.49 -0.74
CA GLY A 801 -1.27 18.37 -1.26
C GLY A 801 -1.46 19.65 -0.43
N ASP A 802 -2.38 20.52 -0.89
CA ASP A 802 -2.64 21.82 -0.24
C ASP A 802 -3.48 21.68 1.02
N GLU A 803 -4.39 20.72 1.08
CA GLU A 803 -5.31 20.53 2.20
C GLU A 803 -4.57 20.13 3.49
N VAL A 804 -4.79 20.91 4.55
CA VAL A 804 -4.16 20.70 5.87
C VAL A 804 -4.94 19.72 6.75
N PRO A 805 -6.29 19.75 6.81
CA PRO A 805 -7.05 18.92 7.72
C PRO A 805 -6.82 17.41 7.54
N PRO A 806 -6.80 16.85 6.31
CA PRO A 806 -6.54 15.42 6.11
C PRO A 806 -5.13 15.02 6.57
N ARG A 807 -4.13 15.86 6.29
CA ARG A 807 -2.76 15.63 6.73
C ARG A 807 -2.62 15.66 8.23
N ARG A 808 -3.31 16.58 8.90
CA ARG A 808 -3.34 16.66 10.36
C ARG A 808 -3.98 15.43 10.98
N ALA A 809 -5.13 15.01 10.46
CA ALA A 809 -5.82 13.79 10.90
C ALA A 809 -4.94 12.55 10.74
N PHE A 810 -4.22 12.43 9.61
CA PHE A 810 -3.27 11.34 9.39
C PHE A 810 -2.13 11.34 10.42
N ILE A 811 -1.54 12.51 10.71
CA ILE A 811 -0.48 12.65 11.72
C ILE A 811 -0.99 12.25 13.10
N GLU A 812 -2.19 12.70 13.48
CA GLU A 812 -2.81 12.38 14.76
C GLU A 812 -3.10 10.86 14.87
N GLN A 813 -3.63 10.25 13.82
CA GLN A 813 -3.92 8.82 13.78
C GLN A 813 -2.66 7.95 13.87
N HIS A 814 -1.55 8.38 13.26
CA HIS A 814 -0.30 7.63 13.22
C HIS A 814 0.77 8.14 14.19
N ALA A 815 0.42 9.04 15.11
CA ALA A 815 1.38 9.67 16.03
C ALA A 815 2.14 8.64 16.89
N LEU A 816 1.47 7.56 17.30
CA LEU A 816 2.06 6.50 18.11
C LEU A 816 3.01 5.58 17.33
N SER A 817 2.91 5.53 16.00
CA SER A 817 3.77 4.69 15.15
C SER A 817 5.05 5.40 14.70
N VAL A 818 5.23 6.68 15.03
CA VAL A 818 6.42 7.46 14.68
C VAL A 818 7.64 6.91 15.42
N ARG A 819 8.70 6.59 14.66
CA ARG A 819 9.95 6.00 15.20
C ARG A 819 11.00 7.07 15.16
N ASN A 820 11.31 8.00 14.81
CA ASN A 820 12.42 8.94 14.78
C ASN A 820 11.91 10.38 14.86
N LEU A 821 11.37 10.76 16.02
CA LEU A 821 11.13 12.17 16.30
C LEU A 821 12.47 12.80 16.65
N ASP A 822 12.91 13.75 15.84
CA ASP A 822 14.01 14.65 16.18
C ASP A 822 13.41 15.77 17.05
N VAL A 823 13.33 15.52 18.38
CA VAL A 823 12.81 16.46 19.37
C VAL A 823 13.98 17.02 20.17
#